data_00896e59c9107ea27186a2e2c414ce7d
#
_entry.id   00896e59c9107ea27186a2e2c414ce7d
#
_cell.length_a   1.000
_cell.length_b   1.000
_cell.length_c   1.000
_cell.angle_alpha   90.00
_cell.angle_beta   90.00
_cell.angle_gamma   90.00
#
_symmetry.space_group_name_H-M   'P 1'
#
loop_
_entity.id
_entity.type
_entity.pdbx_description
1 polymer ?
#
loop_
_entity_poly.entity_id
_entity_poly.type
_entity_poly.pdbx_seq_one_letter_code
_entity_poly.pdbx_strand_id
1 'polypeptide(L)'
;MNTKVLHTLEYDKIIQLLIDKATSAPGRELCRRLIPSTDLSAIEEAQQETADALSMLLTKGSTSFGGNKDLQFAIKSLEIGSALSIPELLGIAGLLQNTARIKSYGRKAREEDADTSLTPYFAALEPLTRVSEEISRCILSEEEIADDASPKLKSIRRSIVLTGDKIHSQLNSMVNGSYRTYLQDNVITMRNDRYCIPVKAEYKGQVRGMVHDQSSTGSTFFIEPEAIVNLNNQLKELSIQEKEEIEAILFSLSQLCAEHTEELARNQQLMTKLDFIFAKASLALDLNATKPVFNTDHYIQIRKGRHPLLPSKKVVPIDIHLGKDFDLLVITGPNTGGKTVSLKTIGLFTLMGQAGLHIPALDRSELSIFTEVFADIGDEQSIEQSLSTFSSHMTSIVSILQKADADSLCLFDELGAGTDPTEGAALAIAVLNYLHERGIRTVATTHYSELKVYALSTDFVENACCEFNVDTLSPTYRLLIGVPGKSNAFAISKKLGLPDHIIEAATAQIGTQDKSFEDLLSDLEESRITIEKERREIASYKEEIKALREKLQQKNEKIDMAKDRILREANEQAREILQDAKETADETIRIFQKAGPNVSLKTLEKEREKLRGEIGKKNDKLALKTAPIRSGKKVRAEDLKLGDTVKILSMGLVGTVSTLPDHKGNLFVQCGIMRSQANVKDLAYGEAKAEPEKPVLQRSHTGSVKMSKSMHVSAEINLLGKTVDEALAELDKYLDDAYLAHLPSVRVVHGKGTGALRSAVQSHLKRIKYVKSYRLGEYGEGDAGVTIVTFKE
;
A
#
# COMPACT_ATOMS: atom_id res chain seq x y z
N MET A 1 -14.89 -25.31 10.34
CA MET A 1 -15.50 -24.23 9.51
C MET A 1 -16.27 -24.85 8.36
N ASN A 2 -17.52 -24.43 8.17
CA ASN A 2 -18.40 -24.95 7.12
C ASN A 2 -18.07 -24.34 5.76
N THR A 3 -17.94 -25.15 4.70
CA THR A 3 -17.66 -24.69 3.32
C THR A 3 -18.73 -23.74 2.77
N LYS A 4 -20.01 -23.90 3.16
CA LYS A 4 -21.11 -23.01 2.77
C LYS A 4 -20.84 -21.58 3.23
N VAL A 5 -20.33 -21.39 4.45
CA VAL A 5 -20.03 -20.05 5.01
C VAL A 5 -18.87 -19.38 4.30
N LEU A 6 -17.85 -20.14 3.90
CA LEU A 6 -16.72 -19.60 3.11
C LEU A 6 -17.21 -18.97 1.80
N HIS A 7 -18.20 -19.60 1.15
CA HIS A 7 -18.80 -19.07 -0.08
C HIS A 7 -19.72 -17.89 0.18
N THR A 8 -20.59 -17.99 1.22
CA THR A 8 -21.52 -16.90 1.60
C THR A 8 -20.78 -15.61 1.95
N LEU A 9 -19.65 -15.70 2.65
CA LEU A 9 -18.80 -14.56 3.01
C LEU A 9 -17.78 -14.17 1.91
N GLU A 10 -17.85 -14.83 0.75
CA GLU A 10 -16.98 -14.55 -0.41
C GLU A 10 -15.47 -14.76 -0.13
N TYR A 11 -15.15 -15.66 0.82
CA TYR A 11 -13.77 -16.02 1.14
C TYR A 11 -13.04 -16.65 -0.06
N ASP A 12 -13.77 -17.39 -0.89
CA ASP A 12 -13.30 -17.93 -2.16
C ASP A 12 -12.73 -16.86 -3.11
N LYS A 13 -13.34 -15.66 -3.12
CA LYS A 13 -12.81 -14.53 -3.89
C LYS A 13 -11.50 -14.00 -3.33
N ILE A 14 -11.34 -14.00 -1.99
CA ILE A 14 -10.05 -13.64 -1.36
C ILE A 14 -8.98 -14.67 -1.70
N ILE A 15 -9.34 -15.95 -1.66
CA ILE A 15 -8.43 -17.03 -2.08
C ILE A 15 -8.03 -16.85 -3.55
N GLN A 16 -8.94 -16.46 -4.43
CA GLN A 16 -8.59 -16.18 -5.83
C GLN A 16 -7.60 -15.01 -5.95
N LEU A 17 -7.81 -13.91 -5.21
CA LEU A 17 -6.85 -12.80 -5.16
C LEU A 17 -5.47 -13.24 -4.63
N LEU A 18 -5.46 -14.16 -3.66
CA LEU A 18 -4.24 -14.73 -3.11
C LEU A 18 -3.51 -15.62 -4.14
N ILE A 19 -4.24 -16.47 -4.86
CA ILE A 19 -3.70 -17.33 -5.93
C ILE A 19 -3.01 -16.49 -7.00
N ASP A 20 -3.59 -15.35 -7.36
CA ASP A 20 -3.03 -14.43 -8.36
C ASP A 20 -1.69 -13.80 -7.90
N LYS A 21 -1.41 -13.80 -6.60
CA LYS A 21 -0.13 -13.32 -6.03
C LYS A 21 0.95 -14.39 -5.99
N ALA A 22 0.59 -15.67 -5.94
CA ALA A 22 1.56 -16.75 -5.97
C ALA A 22 2.16 -16.91 -7.36
N THR A 23 3.48 -17.00 -7.43
CA THR A 23 4.23 -17.02 -8.71
C THR A 23 4.51 -18.43 -9.21
N SER A 24 4.49 -19.45 -8.35
CA SER A 24 4.72 -20.85 -8.68
C SER A 24 3.41 -21.67 -8.70
N ALA A 25 3.38 -22.74 -9.50
CA ALA A 25 2.22 -23.65 -9.51
C ALA A 25 1.98 -24.34 -8.16
N PRO A 26 3.00 -24.86 -7.47
CA PRO A 26 2.84 -25.44 -6.12
C PRO A 26 2.38 -24.39 -5.07
N GLY A 27 2.88 -23.15 -5.15
CA GLY A 27 2.46 -22.05 -4.28
C GLY A 27 0.98 -21.71 -4.46
N ARG A 28 0.51 -21.66 -5.70
CA ARG A 28 -0.92 -21.46 -6.02
C ARG A 28 -1.80 -22.56 -5.45
N GLU A 29 -1.32 -23.81 -5.47
CA GLU A 29 -2.07 -24.93 -4.90
C GLU A 29 -2.15 -24.81 -3.37
N LEU A 30 -1.10 -24.37 -2.67
CA LEU A 30 -1.17 -24.08 -1.24
C LEU A 30 -2.16 -22.94 -0.95
N CYS A 31 -2.15 -21.87 -1.76
CA CYS A 31 -3.12 -20.79 -1.64
C CYS A 31 -4.57 -21.30 -1.78
N ARG A 32 -4.83 -22.20 -2.74
CA ARG A 32 -6.16 -22.79 -2.98
C ARG A 32 -6.66 -23.61 -1.80
N ARG A 33 -5.76 -24.27 -1.08
CA ARG A 33 -6.08 -25.12 0.08
C ARG A 33 -6.12 -24.37 1.41
N LEU A 34 -5.91 -23.05 1.39
CA LEU A 34 -5.88 -22.25 2.61
C LEU A 34 -7.28 -22.17 3.23
N ILE A 35 -7.41 -22.73 4.43
CA ILE A 35 -8.61 -22.67 5.26
C ILE A 35 -8.30 -21.99 6.59
N PRO A 36 -9.27 -21.30 7.22
CA PRO A 36 -9.09 -20.70 8.54
C PRO A 36 -8.78 -21.76 9.62
N SER A 37 -7.80 -21.48 10.47
CA SER A 37 -7.44 -22.31 11.62
C SER A 37 -8.18 -21.88 12.89
N THR A 38 -8.30 -22.77 13.86
CA THR A 38 -8.80 -22.49 15.21
C THR A 38 -7.71 -22.59 16.28
N ASP A 39 -6.49 -22.93 15.89
CA ASP A 39 -5.33 -22.98 16.78
C ASP A 39 -4.64 -21.62 16.84
N LEU A 40 -4.66 -21.00 18.02
CA LEU A 40 -4.03 -19.69 18.25
C LEU A 40 -2.56 -19.68 17.87
N SER A 41 -1.81 -20.71 18.24
CA SER A 41 -0.36 -20.77 17.96
C SER A 41 -0.08 -20.80 16.46
N ALA A 42 -0.83 -21.61 15.71
CA ALA A 42 -0.71 -21.69 14.26
C ALA A 42 -1.14 -20.39 13.57
N ILE A 43 -2.17 -19.71 14.09
CA ILE A 43 -2.62 -18.42 13.58
C ILE A 43 -1.55 -17.34 13.80
N GLU A 44 -1.01 -17.24 15.02
CA GLU A 44 0.01 -16.24 15.37
C GLU A 44 1.31 -16.46 14.58
N GLU A 45 1.73 -17.71 14.40
CA GLU A 45 2.89 -18.06 13.54
C GLU A 45 2.64 -17.62 12.10
N ALA A 46 1.50 -17.98 11.52
CA ALA A 46 1.15 -17.61 10.16
C ALA A 46 1.02 -16.09 9.96
N GLN A 47 0.50 -15.37 10.96
CA GLN A 47 0.41 -13.92 10.97
C GLN A 47 1.79 -13.28 11.07
N GLN A 48 2.70 -13.85 11.87
CA GLN A 48 4.07 -13.36 11.99
C GLN A 48 4.87 -13.60 10.71
N GLU A 49 4.76 -14.81 10.12
CA GLU A 49 5.38 -15.10 8.81
C GLU A 49 4.95 -14.09 7.74
N THR A 50 3.65 -13.76 7.69
CA THR A 50 3.11 -12.76 6.75
C THR A 50 3.64 -11.36 7.03
N ALA A 51 3.75 -10.95 8.30
CA ALA A 51 4.27 -9.65 8.71
C ALA A 51 5.75 -9.48 8.35
N ASP A 52 6.55 -10.51 8.62
CA ASP A 52 7.99 -10.51 8.30
C ASP A 52 8.23 -10.47 6.79
N ALA A 53 7.45 -11.25 6.02
CA ALA A 53 7.51 -11.21 4.56
C ALA A 53 7.09 -9.82 4.01
N LEU A 54 6.05 -9.20 4.57
CA LEU A 54 5.63 -7.86 4.20
C LEU A 54 6.73 -6.83 4.50
N SER A 55 7.38 -6.92 5.65
CA SER A 55 8.53 -6.08 6.00
C SER A 55 9.68 -6.25 5.01
N MET A 56 9.97 -7.50 4.59
CA MET A 56 10.99 -7.76 3.57
C MET A 56 10.60 -7.18 2.20
N LEU A 57 9.34 -7.29 1.77
CA LEU A 57 8.87 -6.68 0.53
C LEU A 57 9.03 -5.16 0.53
N LEU A 58 8.75 -4.51 1.66
CA LEU A 58 8.87 -3.05 1.81
C LEU A 58 10.33 -2.58 1.86
N THR A 59 11.23 -3.37 2.43
CA THR A 59 12.63 -2.98 2.64
C THR A 59 13.56 -3.42 1.51
N LYS A 60 13.37 -4.63 0.96
CA LYS A 60 14.24 -5.24 -0.05
C LYS A 60 13.61 -5.29 -1.45
N GLY A 61 12.33 -4.89 -1.56
CA GLY A 61 11.58 -4.98 -2.81
C GLY A 61 11.00 -6.36 -3.09
N SER A 62 10.28 -6.49 -4.21
CA SER A 62 9.61 -7.72 -4.62
C SER A 62 10.60 -8.81 -5.03
N THR A 63 10.25 -10.06 -4.74
CA THR A 63 10.94 -11.25 -5.24
C THR A 63 9.94 -12.17 -5.95
N SER A 64 10.42 -13.07 -6.78
CA SER A 64 9.58 -13.99 -7.52
C SER A 64 10.07 -15.43 -7.33
N PHE A 65 9.15 -16.35 -7.13
CA PHE A 65 9.38 -17.79 -7.07
C PHE A 65 9.00 -18.46 -8.40
N GLY A 66 8.78 -17.66 -9.45
CA GLY A 66 8.42 -18.13 -10.79
C GLY A 66 9.46 -19.12 -11.35
N GLY A 67 9.00 -20.06 -12.16
CA GLY A 67 9.84 -21.12 -12.72
C GLY A 67 9.95 -22.38 -11.84
N ASN A 68 9.46 -22.36 -10.58
CA ASN A 68 9.34 -23.56 -9.76
C ASN A 68 8.18 -24.42 -10.30
N LYS A 69 8.55 -25.47 -11.03
CA LYS A 69 7.63 -26.54 -11.43
C LYS A 69 7.40 -27.49 -10.25
N ASP A 70 6.33 -28.25 -10.28
CA ASP A 70 6.17 -29.36 -9.33
C ASP A 70 7.10 -30.49 -9.75
N LEU A 71 8.09 -30.76 -8.92
CA LEU A 71 9.12 -31.75 -9.16
C LEU A 71 8.97 -33.01 -8.28
N GLN A 72 7.84 -33.14 -7.57
CA GLN A 72 7.62 -34.30 -6.69
C GLN A 72 7.74 -35.62 -7.42
N PHE A 73 7.23 -35.69 -8.66
CA PHE A 73 7.31 -36.89 -9.49
C PHE A 73 8.76 -37.16 -9.93
N ALA A 74 9.47 -36.14 -10.38
CA ALA A 74 10.89 -36.26 -10.78
C ALA A 74 11.76 -36.71 -9.59
N ILE A 75 11.56 -36.14 -8.42
CA ILE A 75 12.30 -36.53 -7.19
C ILE A 75 12.01 -37.99 -6.85
N LYS A 76 10.78 -38.46 -6.89
CA LYS A 76 10.43 -39.86 -6.68
C LYS A 76 11.05 -40.80 -7.73
N SER A 77 11.14 -40.35 -8.98
CA SER A 77 11.82 -41.09 -10.05
C SER A 77 13.32 -41.24 -9.78
N LEU A 78 13.97 -40.22 -9.21
CA LEU A 78 15.36 -40.29 -8.77
C LEU A 78 15.56 -41.31 -7.64
N GLU A 79 14.64 -41.35 -6.63
CA GLU A 79 14.67 -42.30 -5.52
C GLU A 79 14.68 -43.76 -5.96
N ILE A 80 13.95 -44.06 -7.05
CA ILE A 80 13.89 -45.43 -7.63
C ILE A 80 14.97 -45.67 -8.69
N GLY A 81 15.88 -44.71 -8.91
CA GLY A 81 17.00 -44.86 -9.84
C GLY A 81 16.65 -44.69 -11.32
N SER A 82 15.53 -44.08 -11.65
CA SER A 82 15.12 -43.84 -13.03
C SER A 82 15.84 -42.59 -13.61
N ALA A 83 16.15 -42.65 -14.90
CA ALA A 83 16.64 -41.48 -15.63
C ALA A 83 15.53 -40.46 -15.81
N LEU A 84 15.88 -39.18 -15.62
CA LEU A 84 14.97 -38.08 -15.87
C LEU A 84 15.05 -37.61 -17.33
N SER A 85 13.97 -37.05 -17.80
CA SER A 85 13.87 -36.36 -19.08
C SER A 85 14.53 -34.97 -19.06
N ILE A 86 14.82 -34.41 -20.24
CA ILE A 86 15.35 -33.05 -20.38
C ILE A 86 14.49 -32.01 -19.63
N PRO A 87 13.14 -31.95 -19.79
CA PRO A 87 12.31 -31.00 -19.09
C PRO A 87 12.36 -31.13 -17.57
N GLU A 88 12.50 -32.34 -17.03
CA GLU A 88 12.60 -32.60 -15.59
C GLU A 88 13.97 -32.13 -15.04
N LEU A 89 15.06 -32.43 -15.73
CA LEU A 89 16.39 -31.92 -15.35
C LEU A 89 16.48 -30.39 -15.41
N LEU A 90 15.94 -29.76 -16.45
CA LEU A 90 15.84 -28.31 -16.54
C LEU A 90 14.96 -27.73 -15.40
N GLY A 91 13.91 -28.44 -15.02
CA GLY A 91 13.09 -28.10 -13.84
C GLY A 91 13.90 -28.09 -12.55
N ILE A 92 14.77 -29.12 -12.34
CA ILE A 92 15.69 -29.18 -11.19
C ILE A 92 16.70 -28.03 -11.25
N ALA A 93 17.33 -27.78 -12.39
CA ALA A 93 18.26 -26.66 -12.54
C ALA A 93 17.59 -25.33 -12.24
N GLY A 94 16.36 -25.11 -12.73
CA GLY A 94 15.55 -23.94 -12.45
C GLY A 94 15.21 -23.79 -10.97
N LEU A 95 14.83 -24.87 -10.29
CA LEU A 95 14.63 -24.88 -8.83
C LEU A 95 15.90 -24.43 -8.09
N LEU A 96 17.06 -25.01 -8.42
CA LEU A 96 18.31 -24.72 -7.74
C LEU A 96 18.80 -23.29 -7.97
N GLN A 97 18.69 -22.78 -9.20
CA GLN A 97 19.00 -21.38 -9.53
C GLN A 97 18.09 -20.42 -8.75
N ASN A 98 16.79 -20.69 -8.71
CA ASN A 98 15.84 -19.92 -7.93
C ASN A 98 16.16 -20.01 -6.43
N THR A 99 16.52 -21.20 -5.92
CA THR A 99 16.95 -21.41 -4.53
C THR A 99 18.16 -20.53 -4.19
N ALA A 100 19.18 -20.46 -5.05
CA ALA A 100 20.33 -19.59 -4.87
C ALA A 100 19.93 -18.11 -4.75
N ARG A 101 19.05 -17.65 -5.65
CA ARG A 101 18.53 -16.28 -5.67
C ARG A 101 17.73 -15.95 -4.42
N ILE A 102 16.82 -16.83 -4.02
CA ILE A 102 15.97 -16.64 -2.84
C ILE A 102 16.78 -16.71 -1.55
N LYS A 103 17.77 -17.62 -1.45
CA LYS A 103 18.70 -17.65 -0.32
C LYS A 103 19.48 -16.33 -0.21
N SER A 104 19.92 -15.78 -1.34
CA SER A 104 20.59 -14.47 -1.37
C SER A 104 19.66 -13.32 -0.94
N TYR A 105 18.42 -13.33 -1.39
CA TYR A 105 17.39 -12.36 -0.97
C TYR A 105 17.14 -12.43 0.55
N GLY A 106 17.15 -13.63 1.14
CA GLY A 106 16.97 -13.85 2.57
C GLY A 106 18.13 -13.38 3.46
N ARG A 107 19.34 -13.10 2.89
CA ARG A 107 20.49 -12.66 3.69
C ARG A 107 20.20 -11.34 4.39
N LYS A 108 20.67 -11.22 5.63
CA LYS A 108 20.62 -9.99 6.41
C LYS A 108 21.40 -8.87 5.71
N ALA A 109 20.88 -7.65 5.75
CA ALA A 109 21.59 -6.49 5.22
C ALA A 109 22.78 -6.11 6.13
N ARG A 110 22.62 -6.32 7.46
CA ARG A 110 23.65 -6.11 8.49
C ARG A 110 23.63 -7.30 9.45
N GLU A 111 24.77 -7.62 10.05
CA GLU A 111 24.87 -8.69 11.07
C GLU A 111 24.03 -8.40 12.33
N GLU A 112 23.78 -7.11 12.62
CA GLU A 112 23.00 -6.64 13.76
C GLU A 112 21.47 -6.76 13.55
N ASP A 113 21.00 -7.04 12.33
CA ASP A 113 19.58 -7.16 12.04
C ASP A 113 19.00 -8.38 12.81
N ALA A 114 17.84 -8.20 13.45
CA ALA A 114 17.18 -9.25 14.20
C ALA A 114 16.79 -10.43 13.29
N ASP A 115 16.78 -11.63 13.87
CA ASP A 115 16.21 -12.79 13.19
C ASP A 115 14.70 -12.64 13.06
N THR A 116 14.17 -13.06 11.91
CA THR A 116 12.74 -13.09 11.59
C THR A 116 12.22 -14.53 11.64
N SER A 117 10.91 -14.72 11.67
CA SER A 117 10.29 -16.04 11.56
C SER A 117 10.69 -16.77 10.26
N LEU A 118 11.11 -16.04 9.23
CA LEU A 118 11.54 -16.58 7.94
C LEU A 118 13.02 -16.97 7.87
N THR A 119 13.85 -16.50 8.80
CA THR A 119 15.29 -16.78 8.82
C THR A 119 15.63 -18.28 8.74
N PRO A 120 14.92 -19.18 9.48
CA PRO A 120 15.20 -20.62 9.40
C PRO A 120 14.91 -21.20 8.01
N TYR A 121 13.89 -20.73 7.31
CA TYR A 121 13.55 -21.19 5.96
C TYR A 121 14.62 -20.82 4.96
N PHE A 122 15.11 -19.57 4.97
CA PHE A 122 16.19 -19.14 4.10
C PHE A 122 17.52 -19.85 4.41
N ALA A 123 17.82 -20.11 5.68
CA ALA A 123 19.03 -20.81 6.10
C ALA A 123 19.05 -22.25 5.60
N ALA A 124 17.89 -22.93 5.65
CA ALA A 124 17.73 -24.33 5.26
C ALA A 124 17.72 -24.57 3.74
N LEU A 125 17.68 -23.53 2.91
CA LEU A 125 17.79 -23.63 1.45
C LEU A 125 19.21 -24.05 1.05
N GLU A 126 19.34 -25.04 0.17
CA GLU A 126 20.60 -25.55 -0.34
C GLU A 126 20.69 -25.39 -1.87
N PRO A 127 21.46 -24.42 -2.38
CA PRO A 127 21.48 -24.08 -3.80
C PRO A 127 22.06 -25.15 -4.72
N LEU A 128 22.86 -26.11 -4.21
CA LEU A 128 23.54 -27.18 -4.98
C LEU A 128 24.10 -26.67 -6.33
N THR A 129 24.86 -25.58 -6.28
CA THR A 129 25.30 -24.81 -7.46
C THR A 129 26.00 -25.69 -8.50
N ARG A 130 26.81 -26.66 -8.05
CA ARG A 130 27.50 -27.59 -8.95
C ARG A 130 26.52 -28.42 -9.80
N VAL A 131 25.40 -28.88 -9.20
CA VAL A 131 24.39 -29.68 -9.89
C VAL A 131 23.70 -28.82 -10.95
N SER A 132 23.27 -27.61 -10.58
CA SER A 132 22.58 -26.70 -11.50
C SER A 132 23.49 -26.24 -12.66
N GLU A 133 24.77 -25.97 -12.40
CA GLU A 133 25.77 -25.59 -13.41
C GLU A 133 26.00 -26.72 -14.38
N GLU A 134 26.16 -27.98 -13.89
CA GLU A 134 26.39 -29.13 -14.72
C GLU A 134 25.20 -29.46 -15.63
N ILE A 135 23.98 -29.40 -15.09
CA ILE A 135 22.77 -29.54 -15.91
C ILE A 135 22.71 -28.45 -16.99
N SER A 136 22.93 -27.18 -16.61
CA SER A 136 22.87 -26.05 -17.54
C SER A 136 23.99 -26.06 -18.57
N ARG A 137 25.15 -26.65 -18.24
CA ARG A 137 26.28 -26.87 -19.18
C ARG A 137 25.90 -27.91 -20.24
N CYS A 138 25.23 -28.98 -19.84
CA CYS A 138 24.89 -30.09 -20.71
C CYS A 138 23.62 -29.87 -21.53
N ILE A 139 22.62 -29.17 -20.96
CA ILE A 139 21.30 -28.99 -21.58
C ILE A 139 21.06 -27.50 -21.84
N LEU A 140 20.95 -27.12 -23.13
CA LEU A 140 20.77 -25.75 -23.57
C LEU A 140 19.29 -25.35 -23.62
N SER A 141 18.42 -26.27 -24.04
CA SER A 141 16.96 -26.06 -24.11
C SER A 141 16.22 -27.40 -23.98
N GLU A 142 14.88 -27.36 -23.99
CA GLU A 142 14.06 -28.58 -23.93
C GLU A 142 14.30 -29.52 -25.15
N GLU A 143 14.88 -29.04 -26.24
CA GLU A 143 15.11 -29.78 -27.47
C GLU A 143 16.61 -29.98 -27.80
N GLU A 144 17.51 -29.32 -27.03
CA GLU A 144 18.92 -29.23 -27.41
C GLU A 144 19.86 -29.57 -26.26
N ILE A 145 20.72 -30.56 -26.47
CA ILE A 145 21.86 -30.91 -25.64
C ILE A 145 23.12 -30.31 -26.25
N ALA A 146 23.95 -29.70 -25.41
CA ALA A 146 25.19 -29.07 -25.82
C ALA A 146 26.11 -30.07 -26.50
N ASP A 147 26.83 -29.66 -27.54
CA ASP A 147 27.82 -30.51 -28.24
C ASP A 147 28.95 -30.96 -27.32
N ASP A 148 29.31 -30.13 -26.35
CA ASP A 148 30.37 -30.39 -25.39
C ASP A 148 29.83 -30.98 -24.07
N ALA A 149 28.59 -31.43 -24.04
CA ALA A 149 28.04 -32.16 -22.89
C ALA A 149 28.87 -33.42 -22.59
N SER A 150 29.35 -34.12 -23.61
CA SER A 150 30.41 -35.15 -23.49
C SER A 150 31.41 -35.10 -24.65
N PRO A 151 32.66 -35.51 -24.42
CA PRO A 151 33.63 -35.60 -25.54
C PRO A 151 33.18 -36.58 -26.62
N LYS A 152 32.44 -37.63 -26.25
CA LYS A 152 31.93 -38.63 -27.17
C LYS A 152 30.79 -38.07 -28.04
N LEU A 153 29.86 -37.33 -27.47
CA LEU A 153 28.75 -36.67 -28.22
C LEU A 153 29.34 -35.70 -29.27
N LYS A 154 30.31 -34.88 -28.85
CA LYS A 154 31.01 -33.93 -29.73
C LYS A 154 31.67 -34.65 -30.94
N SER A 155 32.31 -35.80 -30.70
CA SER A 155 32.94 -36.61 -31.73
C SER A 155 31.91 -37.20 -32.68
N ILE A 156 30.80 -37.73 -32.14
CA ILE A 156 29.68 -38.31 -32.93
C ILE A 156 29.05 -37.25 -33.84
N ARG A 157 28.66 -36.08 -33.28
CA ARG A 157 28.05 -34.98 -34.04
C ARG A 157 28.98 -34.45 -35.14
N ARG A 158 30.29 -34.33 -34.84
CA ARG A 158 31.29 -33.97 -35.84
C ARG A 158 31.32 -35.03 -36.99
N SER A 159 31.24 -36.33 -36.62
CA SER A 159 31.22 -37.41 -37.61
C SER A 159 29.95 -37.41 -38.44
N ILE A 160 28.79 -37.08 -37.84
CA ILE A 160 27.51 -36.91 -38.55
C ILE A 160 27.64 -35.82 -39.62
N VAL A 161 28.13 -34.62 -39.23
CA VAL A 161 28.33 -33.51 -40.17
C VAL A 161 29.29 -33.91 -41.31
N LEU A 162 30.45 -34.46 -40.99
CA LEU A 162 31.46 -34.89 -41.98
C LEU A 162 30.89 -35.97 -42.95
N THR A 163 30.07 -36.90 -42.44
CA THR A 163 29.42 -37.94 -43.24
C THR A 163 28.33 -37.34 -44.10
N GLY A 164 27.53 -36.44 -43.57
CA GLY A 164 26.54 -35.69 -44.36
C GLY A 164 27.18 -34.88 -45.51
N ASP A 165 28.27 -34.17 -45.20
CA ASP A 165 29.01 -33.42 -46.24
C ASP A 165 29.56 -34.32 -47.36
N LYS A 166 30.08 -35.51 -47.01
CA LYS A 166 30.53 -36.52 -47.99
C LYS A 166 29.37 -36.99 -48.86
N ILE A 167 28.20 -37.30 -48.27
CA ILE A 167 27.01 -37.69 -49.00
C ILE A 167 26.59 -36.60 -49.97
N HIS A 168 26.44 -35.36 -49.46
CA HIS A 168 26.09 -34.22 -50.29
C HIS A 168 27.05 -33.98 -51.44
N SER A 169 28.37 -34.07 -51.20
CA SER A 169 29.41 -33.93 -52.25
C SER A 169 29.32 -35.00 -53.32
N GLN A 170 29.15 -36.28 -52.92
CA GLN A 170 29.00 -37.38 -53.86
C GLN A 170 27.69 -37.30 -54.67
N LEU A 171 26.55 -37.03 -53.99
CA LEU A 171 25.24 -36.86 -54.66
C LEU A 171 25.25 -35.66 -55.59
N ASN A 172 25.84 -34.53 -55.22
CA ASN A 172 25.94 -33.37 -56.09
C ASN A 172 26.78 -33.68 -57.35
N SER A 173 27.84 -34.45 -57.22
CA SER A 173 28.60 -34.91 -58.36
C SER A 173 27.79 -35.81 -59.26
N MET A 174 26.97 -36.73 -58.77
CA MET A 174 26.05 -37.58 -59.49
C MET A 174 24.90 -36.81 -60.14
N VAL A 175 24.23 -35.94 -59.44
CA VAL A 175 23.09 -35.13 -59.91
C VAL A 175 23.48 -34.14 -60.99
N ASN A 176 24.68 -33.57 -60.96
CA ASN A 176 25.20 -32.64 -61.98
C ASN A 176 26.00 -33.34 -63.07
N GLY A 177 26.30 -34.59 -62.85
CA GLY A 177 27.16 -35.39 -63.76
C GLY A 177 26.37 -36.52 -64.46
N SER A 178 26.73 -37.76 -64.11
CA SER A 178 26.34 -39.01 -64.82
C SER A 178 24.85 -39.30 -64.79
N TYR A 179 24.12 -38.86 -63.79
CA TYR A 179 22.66 -39.16 -63.68
C TYR A 179 21.77 -38.03 -64.07
N ARG A 180 22.24 -36.86 -64.48
CA ARG A 180 21.48 -35.62 -64.73
C ARG A 180 20.28 -35.83 -65.67
N THR A 181 20.42 -36.68 -66.76
CA THR A 181 19.38 -36.93 -67.71
C THR A 181 18.30 -37.87 -67.21
N TYR A 182 18.59 -38.68 -66.21
CA TYR A 182 17.70 -39.66 -65.60
C TYR A 182 16.85 -39.10 -64.49
N LEU A 183 17.18 -37.91 -63.96
CA LEU A 183 16.49 -37.31 -62.83
C LEU A 183 15.23 -36.57 -63.30
N GLN A 184 14.20 -36.59 -62.44
CA GLN A 184 13.02 -35.77 -62.61
C GLN A 184 13.36 -34.30 -62.29
N ASP A 185 14.11 -34.07 -61.13
CA ASP A 185 14.61 -32.80 -60.67
C ASP A 185 16.07 -32.96 -60.18
N ASN A 186 16.90 -31.92 -60.38
CA ASN A 186 18.32 -31.96 -59.96
C ASN A 186 18.47 -31.60 -58.49
N VAL A 187 17.73 -32.28 -57.59
CA VAL A 187 17.71 -32.03 -56.15
C VAL A 187 18.06 -33.30 -55.39
N ILE A 188 18.70 -33.13 -54.25
CA ILE A 188 18.92 -34.18 -53.27
C ILE A 188 17.70 -34.18 -52.33
N THR A 189 17.11 -35.35 -52.11
CA THR A 189 15.93 -35.48 -51.22
C THR A 189 16.21 -36.49 -50.13
N MET A 190 15.51 -36.39 -49.03
CA MET A 190 15.55 -37.38 -47.96
C MET A 190 14.24 -38.18 -47.96
N ARG A 191 14.33 -39.51 -47.87
CA ARG A 191 13.21 -40.43 -47.73
C ARG A 191 13.59 -41.53 -46.72
N ASN A 192 12.72 -41.75 -45.73
CA ASN A 192 12.97 -42.73 -44.68
C ASN A 192 14.33 -42.55 -44.00
N ASP A 193 14.72 -41.29 -43.72
CA ASP A 193 15.99 -40.90 -43.11
C ASP A 193 17.23 -41.25 -43.98
N ARG A 194 17.06 -41.36 -45.28
CA ARG A 194 18.13 -41.65 -46.25
C ARG A 194 18.19 -40.63 -47.36
N TYR A 195 19.33 -40.23 -47.73
CA TYR A 195 19.56 -39.34 -48.87
C TYR A 195 19.34 -40.11 -50.18
N CYS A 196 18.45 -39.60 -51.01
CA CYS A 196 18.02 -40.17 -52.27
C CYS A 196 18.03 -39.14 -53.40
N ILE A 197 18.00 -39.61 -54.62
CA ILE A 197 17.81 -38.81 -55.85
C ILE A 197 16.48 -39.16 -56.53
N PRO A 198 15.72 -38.15 -57.03
CA PRO A 198 14.46 -38.39 -57.71
C PRO A 198 14.69 -38.83 -59.18
N VAL A 199 14.47 -40.10 -59.48
CA VAL A 199 14.70 -40.69 -60.80
C VAL A 199 13.35 -40.90 -61.55
N LYS A 200 13.24 -40.54 -62.85
CA LYS A 200 12.08 -40.76 -63.64
C LYS A 200 11.79 -42.28 -63.80
N ALA A 201 10.53 -42.66 -63.84
CA ALA A 201 10.12 -44.04 -63.84
C ALA A 201 10.73 -44.84 -64.99
N GLU A 202 10.89 -44.23 -66.19
CA GLU A 202 11.50 -44.82 -67.38
C GLU A 202 13.02 -45.16 -67.22
N TYR A 203 13.72 -44.44 -66.32
CA TYR A 203 15.14 -44.64 -66.08
C TYR A 203 15.47 -45.37 -64.78
N LYS A 204 14.45 -45.98 -64.11
CA LYS A 204 14.64 -46.71 -62.85
C LYS A 204 15.76 -47.75 -62.91
N GLY A 205 15.84 -48.50 -64.05
CA GLY A 205 16.87 -49.56 -64.29
C GLY A 205 18.24 -49.05 -64.63
N GLN A 206 18.40 -47.74 -64.90
CA GLN A 206 19.73 -47.15 -65.27
C GLN A 206 20.49 -46.61 -64.06
N VAL A 207 19.76 -46.39 -62.96
CA VAL A 207 20.43 -45.95 -61.68
C VAL A 207 20.49 -47.14 -60.73
N ARG A 208 21.72 -47.62 -60.52
CA ARG A 208 21.98 -48.70 -59.52
C ARG A 208 21.78 -48.16 -58.12
N GLY A 209 20.86 -48.80 -57.38
CA GLY A 209 20.57 -48.35 -55.98
C GLY A 209 19.28 -48.95 -55.40
N MET A 210 18.93 -48.59 -54.23
CA MET A 210 17.69 -49.03 -53.53
C MET A 210 16.59 -48.02 -53.67
N VAL A 211 15.39 -48.49 -54.03
CA VAL A 211 14.18 -47.63 -54.08
C VAL A 211 13.60 -47.51 -52.66
N HIS A 212 13.52 -46.30 -52.11
CA HIS A 212 12.95 -46.05 -50.84
C HIS A 212 11.53 -45.53 -50.88
N ASP A 213 11.14 -44.83 -51.94
CA ASP A 213 9.82 -44.26 -52.09
C ASP A 213 9.46 -44.03 -53.56
N GLN A 214 8.17 -43.84 -53.89
CA GLN A 214 7.64 -43.49 -55.17
C GLN A 214 6.67 -42.32 -55.07
N SER A 215 6.69 -41.41 -56.03
CA SER A 215 5.71 -40.32 -56.10
C SER A 215 4.28 -40.83 -56.18
N SER A 216 3.29 -40.08 -55.71
CA SER A 216 1.87 -40.42 -55.74
C SER A 216 1.35 -40.71 -57.19
N THR A 217 1.95 -40.10 -58.21
CA THR A 217 1.65 -40.33 -59.67
C THR A 217 2.41 -41.49 -60.23
N GLY A 218 3.30 -42.13 -59.52
CA GLY A 218 4.13 -43.20 -60.01
C GLY A 218 5.24 -42.79 -61.02
N SER A 219 5.36 -41.52 -61.34
CA SER A 219 6.28 -40.98 -62.31
C SER A 219 7.73 -40.82 -61.84
N THR A 220 7.99 -40.83 -60.53
CA THR A 220 9.29 -40.63 -59.98
C THR A 220 9.57 -41.64 -58.88
N PHE A 221 10.76 -42.23 -58.90
CA PHE A 221 11.26 -43.14 -57.90
C PHE A 221 12.40 -42.41 -57.07
N PHE A 222 12.33 -42.46 -55.76
CA PHE A 222 13.40 -41.95 -54.88
C PHE A 222 14.39 -43.10 -54.65
N ILE A 223 15.54 -42.99 -55.31
CA ILE A 223 16.55 -44.05 -55.33
C ILE A 223 17.74 -43.58 -54.47
N GLU A 224 18.17 -44.42 -53.56
CA GLU A 224 19.45 -44.32 -52.88
C GLU A 224 20.54 -44.96 -53.78
N PRO A 225 21.46 -44.16 -54.31
CA PRO A 225 22.49 -44.78 -55.21
C PRO A 225 23.39 -45.73 -54.41
N GLU A 226 23.82 -46.83 -55.02
CA GLU A 226 24.67 -47.85 -54.39
C GLU A 226 25.94 -47.31 -53.79
N ALA A 227 26.56 -46.27 -54.38
CA ALA A 227 27.73 -45.59 -53.86
C ALA A 227 27.45 -44.84 -52.51
N ILE A 228 26.22 -44.55 -52.22
CA ILE A 228 25.83 -43.78 -51.00
C ILE A 228 25.34 -44.67 -49.87
N VAL A 229 24.92 -45.90 -50.15
CA VAL A 229 24.37 -46.86 -49.19
C VAL A 229 25.20 -46.98 -47.91
N ASN A 230 26.53 -47.15 -48.06
CA ASN A 230 27.44 -47.28 -46.90
C ASN A 230 27.49 -46.00 -46.07
N LEU A 231 27.46 -44.82 -46.70
CA LEU A 231 27.47 -43.53 -46.01
C LEU A 231 26.15 -43.27 -45.29
N ASN A 232 25.02 -43.57 -45.93
CA ASN A 232 23.71 -43.51 -45.30
C ASN A 232 23.58 -44.50 -44.12
N ASN A 233 24.14 -45.73 -44.25
CA ASN A 233 24.18 -46.68 -43.14
C ASN A 233 25.05 -46.15 -41.98
N GLN A 234 26.19 -45.56 -42.30
CA GLN A 234 27.07 -44.95 -41.31
C GLN A 234 26.39 -43.76 -40.63
N LEU A 235 25.68 -42.93 -41.41
CA LEU A 235 24.89 -41.80 -40.84
C LEU A 235 23.83 -42.30 -39.88
N LYS A 236 23.10 -43.37 -40.24
CA LYS A 236 22.09 -43.98 -39.39
C LYS A 236 22.65 -44.56 -38.11
N GLU A 237 23.79 -45.27 -38.20
CA GLU A 237 24.51 -45.78 -37.07
C GLU A 237 25.00 -44.67 -36.12
N LEU A 238 25.56 -43.57 -36.66
CA LEU A 238 25.97 -42.40 -35.87
C LEU A 238 24.74 -41.74 -35.21
N SER A 239 23.59 -41.67 -35.86
CA SER A 239 22.35 -41.15 -35.30
C SER A 239 21.83 -42.01 -34.13
N ILE A 240 21.99 -43.36 -34.19
CA ILE A 240 21.68 -44.25 -33.10
C ILE A 240 22.69 -44.03 -31.93
N GLN A 241 23.99 -43.98 -32.23
CA GLN A 241 25.01 -43.70 -31.23
C GLN A 241 24.82 -42.33 -30.53
N GLU A 242 24.36 -41.31 -31.27
CA GLU A 242 24.03 -40.01 -30.73
C GLU A 242 22.87 -40.13 -29.71
N LYS A 243 21.80 -40.87 -30.00
CA LYS A 243 20.69 -41.11 -29.11
C LYS A 243 21.12 -41.84 -27.83
N GLU A 244 21.88 -42.93 -28.00
CA GLU A 244 22.44 -43.71 -26.90
C GLU A 244 23.33 -42.85 -25.98
N GLU A 245 24.17 -41.97 -26.58
CA GLU A 245 25.03 -41.08 -25.78
C GLU A 245 24.23 -39.99 -25.06
N ILE A 246 23.19 -39.46 -25.69
CA ILE A 246 22.25 -38.55 -25.07
C ILE A 246 21.58 -39.21 -23.84
N GLU A 247 21.10 -40.42 -23.98
CA GLU A 247 20.50 -41.20 -22.89
C GLU A 247 21.51 -41.41 -21.73
N ALA A 248 22.79 -41.72 -22.10
CA ALA A 248 23.84 -41.88 -21.09
C ALA A 248 24.15 -40.57 -20.36
N ILE A 249 24.17 -39.44 -21.05
CA ILE A 249 24.34 -38.11 -20.45
C ILE A 249 23.17 -37.82 -19.50
N LEU A 250 21.93 -38.01 -19.93
CA LEU A 250 20.76 -37.79 -19.08
C LEU A 250 20.75 -38.68 -17.85
N PHE A 251 21.16 -39.95 -18.00
CA PHE A 251 21.31 -40.89 -16.89
C PHE A 251 22.40 -40.42 -15.90
N SER A 252 23.55 -39.98 -16.39
CA SER A 252 24.62 -39.46 -15.54
C SER A 252 24.18 -38.20 -14.76
N LEU A 253 23.48 -37.26 -15.41
CA LEU A 253 22.91 -36.08 -14.74
C LEU A 253 21.85 -36.47 -13.71
N SER A 254 21.05 -37.50 -14.04
CA SER A 254 20.04 -38.01 -13.08
C SER A 254 20.69 -38.65 -11.86
N GLN A 255 21.79 -39.40 -12.03
CA GLN A 255 22.54 -39.94 -10.90
C GLN A 255 23.13 -38.84 -10.02
N LEU A 256 23.72 -37.78 -10.65
CA LEU A 256 24.19 -36.62 -9.90
C LEU A 256 23.07 -35.93 -9.06
N CYS A 257 21.87 -35.87 -9.62
CA CYS A 257 20.69 -35.37 -8.87
C CYS A 257 20.25 -36.35 -7.78
N ALA A 258 20.34 -37.65 -8.01
CA ALA A 258 19.94 -38.70 -7.07
C ALA A 258 20.77 -38.70 -5.78
N GLU A 259 22.04 -38.25 -5.84
CA GLU A 259 22.88 -38.05 -4.64
C GLU A 259 22.33 -36.98 -3.70
N HIS A 260 21.38 -36.12 -4.16
CA HIS A 260 20.85 -34.95 -3.46
C HIS A 260 19.31 -34.90 -3.37
N THR A 261 18.65 -36.08 -3.41
CA THR A 261 17.17 -36.14 -3.42
C THR A 261 16.54 -35.50 -2.18
N GLU A 262 17.13 -35.67 -1.00
CA GLU A 262 16.61 -35.06 0.25
C GLU A 262 16.68 -33.52 0.20
N GLU A 263 17.81 -32.97 -0.25
CA GLU A 263 17.99 -31.53 -0.38
C GLU A 263 17.08 -30.96 -1.46
N LEU A 264 16.88 -31.66 -2.57
CA LEU A 264 15.95 -31.28 -3.64
C LEU A 264 14.51 -31.25 -3.14
N ALA A 265 14.08 -32.28 -2.41
CA ALA A 265 12.76 -32.36 -1.80
C ALA A 265 12.53 -31.23 -0.79
N ARG A 266 13.52 -30.97 0.08
CA ARG A 266 13.51 -29.89 1.04
C ARG A 266 13.43 -28.53 0.37
N ASN A 267 14.27 -28.29 -0.63
CA ASN A 267 14.22 -27.06 -1.42
C ASN A 267 12.86 -26.84 -2.05
N GLN A 268 12.27 -27.87 -2.67
CA GLN A 268 10.94 -27.80 -3.27
C GLN A 268 9.87 -27.38 -2.24
N GLN A 269 9.88 -28.00 -1.06
CA GLN A 269 8.94 -27.70 0.02
C GLN A 269 9.13 -26.27 0.54
N LEU A 270 10.36 -25.87 0.84
CA LEU A 270 10.69 -24.54 1.36
C LEU A 270 10.37 -23.44 0.36
N MET A 271 10.72 -23.62 -0.90
CA MET A 271 10.42 -22.65 -1.98
C MET A 271 8.91 -22.51 -2.18
N THR A 272 8.16 -23.60 -2.07
CA THR A 272 6.69 -23.59 -2.14
C THR A 272 6.09 -22.85 -0.94
N LYS A 273 6.58 -23.15 0.29
CA LYS A 273 6.13 -22.46 1.52
C LYS A 273 6.46 -20.97 1.47
N LEU A 274 7.65 -20.59 1.04
CA LEU A 274 8.05 -19.20 0.92
C LEU A 274 7.20 -18.46 -0.13
N ASP A 275 6.95 -19.03 -1.31
CA ASP A 275 6.06 -18.42 -2.32
C ASP A 275 4.67 -18.15 -1.75
N PHE A 276 4.12 -19.12 -1.01
CA PHE A 276 2.83 -18.97 -0.33
C PHE A 276 2.84 -17.83 0.72
N ILE A 277 3.88 -17.74 1.55
CA ILE A 277 3.99 -16.68 2.56
C ILE A 277 4.14 -15.30 1.87
N PHE A 278 4.97 -15.21 0.84
CA PHE A 278 5.15 -13.98 0.08
C PHE A 278 3.91 -13.59 -0.73
N ALA A 279 3.10 -14.56 -1.16
CA ALA A 279 1.79 -14.29 -1.77
C ALA A 279 0.84 -13.63 -0.77
N LYS A 280 0.78 -14.12 0.50
CA LYS A 280 0.00 -13.50 1.58
C LYS A 280 0.49 -12.06 1.86
N ALA A 281 1.80 -11.86 1.93
CA ALA A 281 2.39 -10.53 2.14
C ALA A 281 2.10 -9.57 0.95
N SER A 282 2.17 -10.06 -0.27
CA SER A 282 1.84 -9.28 -1.48
C SER A 282 0.37 -8.87 -1.52
N LEU A 283 -0.53 -9.76 -1.10
CA LEU A 283 -1.95 -9.45 -0.96
C LEU A 283 -2.17 -8.40 0.14
N ALA A 284 -1.47 -8.52 1.27
CA ALA A 284 -1.53 -7.54 2.35
C ALA A 284 -1.07 -6.16 1.89
N LEU A 285 -0.02 -6.09 1.07
CA LEU A 285 0.47 -4.84 0.49
C LEU A 285 -0.57 -4.18 -0.41
N ASP A 286 -1.18 -4.94 -1.33
CA ASP A 286 -2.20 -4.44 -2.25
C ASP A 286 -3.45 -3.92 -1.54
N LEU A 287 -3.88 -4.63 -0.50
CA LEU A 287 -5.05 -4.26 0.30
C LEU A 287 -4.75 -3.16 1.34
N ASN A 288 -3.49 -2.73 1.48
CA ASN A 288 -3.03 -1.91 2.61
C ASN A 288 -3.51 -2.50 3.95
N ALA A 289 -3.28 -3.79 4.11
CA ALA A 289 -3.72 -4.57 5.26
C ALA A 289 -2.68 -4.58 6.37
N THR A 290 -3.14 -4.72 7.61
CA THR A 290 -2.30 -4.77 8.80
C THR A 290 -2.50 -6.09 9.52
N LYS A 291 -1.51 -6.50 10.32
CA LYS A 291 -1.58 -7.66 11.18
C LYS A 291 -2.62 -7.42 12.30
N PRO A 292 -3.70 -8.22 12.40
CA PRO A 292 -4.60 -8.14 13.56
C PRO A 292 -3.94 -8.73 14.81
N VAL A 293 -4.40 -8.27 15.98
CA VAL A 293 -4.06 -8.87 17.28
C VAL A 293 -5.13 -9.90 17.61
N PHE A 294 -4.74 -11.11 18.01
CA PHE A 294 -5.69 -12.15 18.39
C PHE A 294 -5.91 -12.22 19.89
N ASN A 295 -7.13 -12.52 20.30
CA ASN A 295 -7.54 -12.80 21.67
C ASN A 295 -8.42 -14.05 21.74
N THR A 296 -8.61 -14.56 22.96
CA THR A 296 -9.50 -15.70 23.27
C THR A 296 -10.75 -15.30 24.05
N ASP A 297 -10.98 -13.99 24.20
CA ASP A 297 -12.07 -13.43 25.03
C ASP A 297 -13.34 -13.18 24.21
N HIS A 298 -13.40 -13.68 22.97
CA HIS A 298 -14.46 -13.45 21.99
C HIS A 298 -14.77 -11.98 21.75
N TYR A 299 -13.70 -11.16 21.76
CA TYR A 299 -13.75 -9.74 21.51
C TYR A 299 -13.24 -9.39 20.10
N ILE A 300 -14.04 -8.64 19.36
CA ILE A 300 -13.68 -8.11 18.05
C ILE A 300 -13.61 -6.58 18.14
N GLN A 301 -12.53 -5.98 17.67
CA GLN A 301 -12.42 -4.54 17.47
C GLN A 301 -11.75 -4.24 16.12
N ILE A 302 -12.54 -3.89 15.14
CA ILE A 302 -12.08 -3.49 13.81
C ILE A 302 -12.05 -1.98 13.74
N ARG A 303 -10.87 -1.43 13.46
CA ARG A 303 -10.64 0.01 13.35
C ARG A 303 -10.45 0.38 11.89
N LYS A 304 -11.33 1.23 11.36
CA LYS A 304 -11.29 1.67 9.95
C LYS A 304 -11.19 0.50 8.95
N GLY A 305 -11.97 -0.55 9.20
CA GLY A 305 -12.04 -1.72 8.32
C GLY A 305 -12.59 -1.37 6.95
N ARG A 306 -11.94 -1.82 5.90
CA ARG A 306 -12.35 -1.64 4.50
C ARG A 306 -12.61 -2.99 3.88
N HIS A 307 -13.82 -3.19 3.34
CA HIS A 307 -14.15 -4.46 2.69
C HIS A 307 -13.21 -4.73 1.51
N PRO A 308 -12.44 -5.85 1.50
CA PRO A 308 -11.34 -6.08 0.56
C PRO A 308 -11.76 -6.22 -0.90
N LEU A 309 -13.00 -6.62 -1.16
CA LEU A 309 -13.55 -6.79 -2.51
C LEU A 309 -14.15 -5.51 -3.09
N LEU A 310 -14.21 -4.43 -2.33
CA LEU A 310 -14.67 -3.13 -2.82
C LEU A 310 -13.49 -2.29 -3.31
N PRO A 311 -13.70 -1.48 -4.37
CA PRO A 311 -12.64 -0.59 -4.87
C PRO A 311 -12.11 0.33 -3.79
N SER A 312 -10.80 0.36 -3.56
CA SER A 312 -10.12 1.10 -2.49
C SER A 312 -10.45 2.60 -2.45
N LYS A 313 -10.76 3.21 -3.62
CA LYS A 313 -11.14 4.62 -3.75
C LYS A 313 -12.59 4.92 -3.37
N LYS A 314 -13.46 3.91 -3.32
CA LYS A 314 -14.90 4.06 -3.05
C LYS A 314 -15.31 3.49 -1.70
N VAL A 315 -14.55 2.55 -1.14
CA VAL A 315 -14.86 1.89 0.12
C VAL A 315 -14.78 2.89 1.27
N VAL A 316 -15.82 2.98 2.06
CA VAL A 316 -15.86 3.80 3.28
C VAL A 316 -15.40 2.93 4.44
N PRO A 317 -14.38 3.36 5.21
CA PRO A 317 -13.90 2.60 6.36
C PRO A 317 -14.93 2.60 7.49
N ILE A 318 -15.14 1.44 8.11
CA ILE A 318 -16.06 1.25 9.23
C ILE A 318 -15.31 0.89 10.51
N ASP A 319 -15.83 1.35 11.64
CA ASP A 319 -15.39 0.98 12.98
C ASP A 319 -16.42 0.04 13.58
N ILE A 320 -16.00 -1.16 14.03
CA ILE A 320 -16.90 -2.17 14.63
C ILE A 320 -16.24 -2.75 15.86
N HIS A 321 -17.02 -2.94 16.93
CA HIS A 321 -16.61 -3.71 18.10
C HIS A 321 -17.76 -4.60 18.57
N LEU A 322 -17.40 -5.73 19.16
CA LEU A 322 -18.36 -6.75 19.66
C LEU A 322 -17.65 -7.60 20.74
N GLY A 323 -18.35 -7.96 21.79
CA GLY A 323 -17.88 -8.94 22.80
C GLY A 323 -17.35 -8.34 24.10
N LYS A 324 -17.17 -7.00 24.20
CA LYS A 324 -16.69 -6.35 25.43
C LYS A 324 -17.81 -5.66 26.19
N ASP A 325 -18.51 -4.75 25.53
CA ASP A 325 -19.59 -3.97 26.12
C ASP A 325 -20.95 -4.61 25.82
N PHE A 326 -21.05 -5.36 24.75
CA PHE A 326 -22.23 -6.10 24.31
C PHE A 326 -21.80 -7.31 23.49
N ASP A 327 -22.62 -8.36 23.49
CA ASP A 327 -22.41 -9.61 22.76
C ASP A 327 -23.27 -9.75 21.51
N LEU A 328 -24.30 -8.87 21.37
CA LEU A 328 -25.20 -8.84 20.25
C LEU A 328 -25.33 -7.43 19.67
N LEU A 329 -25.14 -7.30 18.35
CA LEU A 329 -25.25 -6.04 17.62
C LEU A 329 -26.39 -6.12 16.60
N VAL A 330 -27.38 -5.21 16.72
CA VAL A 330 -28.51 -5.08 15.79
C VAL A 330 -28.26 -3.89 14.87
N ILE A 331 -27.98 -4.15 13.58
CA ILE A 331 -27.73 -3.09 12.58
C ILE A 331 -29.02 -2.76 11.84
N THR A 332 -29.45 -1.52 11.92
CA THR A 332 -30.68 -1.01 11.32
C THR A 332 -30.40 0.01 10.21
N GLY A 333 -31.41 0.37 9.42
CA GLY A 333 -31.28 1.35 8.34
C GLY A 333 -31.68 0.80 6.97
N PRO A 334 -31.60 1.62 5.89
CA PRO A 334 -31.99 1.21 4.54
C PRO A 334 -31.06 0.14 3.97
N ASN A 335 -31.55 -0.71 3.05
CA ASN A 335 -30.75 -1.79 2.43
C ASN A 335 -29.56 -1.23 1.65
N THR A 336 -29.71 -0.08 1.03
CA THR A 336 -28.63 0.60 0.30
C THR A 336 -27.56 1.20 1.22
N GLY A 337 -27.76 1.18 2.55
CA GLY A 337 -26.87 1.82 3.53
C GLY A 337 -25.55 1.07 3.80
N GLY A 338 -25.40 -0.17 3.36
CA GLY A 338 -24.20 -0.97 3.58
C GLY A 338 -24.28 -1.96 4.74
N LYS A 339 -25.47 -2.28 5.26
CA LYS A 339 -25.70 -3.26 6.35
C LYS A 339 -25.07 -4.61 6.06
N THR A 340 -25.42 -5.21 4.91
CA THR A 340 -24.88 -6.51 4.46
C THR A 340 -23.37 -6.46 4.27
N VAL A 341 -22.83 -5.34 3.76
CA VAL A 341 -21.37 -5.16 3.60
C VAL A 341 -20.67 -5.12 4.96
N SER A 342 -21.24 -4.42 5.94
CA SER A 342 -20.69 -4.38 7.30
C SER A 342 -20.68 -5.76 7.94
N LEU A 343 -21.78 -6.52 7.80
CA LEU A 343 -21.93 -7.89 8.28
C LEU A 343 -20.89 -8.82 7.62
N LYS A 344 -20.77 -8.77 6.28
CA LYS A 344 -19.77 -9.54 5.54
C LYS A 344 -18.33 -9.16 5.92
N THR A 345 -18.08 -7.87 6.21
CA THR A 345 -16.75 -7.42 6.61
C THR A 345 -16.28 -8.08 7.90
N ILE A 346 -17.15 -8.16 8.92
CA ILE A 346 -16.82 -8.82 10.19
C ILE A 346 -16.47 -10.28 9.96
N GLY A 347 -17.37 -11.03 9.29
CA GLY A 347 -17.17 -12.46 9.03
C GLY A 347 -15.93 -12.72 8.18
N LEU A 348 -15.74 -11.96 7.09
CA LEU A 348 -14.61 -12.13 6.20
C LEU A 348 -13.27 -11.81 6.88
N PHE A 349 -13.22 -10.76 7.72
CA PHE A 349 -12.00 -10.43 8.47
C PHE A 349 -11.66 -11.51 9.50
N THR A 350 -12.65 -12.08 10.15
CA THR A 350 -12.46 -13.23 11.05
C THR A 350 -11.84 -14.42 10.30
N LEU A 351 -12.41 -14.78 9.13
CA LEU A 351 -11.88 -15.88 8.31
C LEU A 351 -10.47 -15.57 7.77
N MET A 352 -10.24 -14.36 7.26
CA MET A 352 -8.92 -13.92 6.78
C MET A 352 -7.88 -13.96 7.89
N GLY A 353 -8.21 -13.38 9.05
CA GLY A 353 -7.32 -13.35 10.19
C GLY A 353 -6.94 -14.76 10.67
N GLN A 354 -7.92 -15.65 10.84
CA GLN A 354 -7.70 -17.06 11.25
C GLN A 354 -6.95 -17.89 10.19
N ALA A 355 -6.91 -17.43 8.93
CA ALA A 355 -6.10 -18.04 7.87
C ALA A 355 -4.66 -17.48 7.80
N GLY A 356 -4.26 -16.60 8.70
CA GLY A 356 -2.95 -15.98 8.69
C GLY A 356 -2.79 -14.87 7.61
N LEU A 357 -3.91 -14.36 7.10
CA LEU A 357 -3.95 -13.19 6.21
C LEU A 357 -4.10 -11.91 7.04
N HIS A 358 -3.43 -10.86 6.65
CA HIS A 358 -3.64 -9.52 7.20
C HIS A 358 -4.99 -8.97 6.75
N ILE A 359 -5.58 -8.07 7.55
CA ILE A 359 -6.88 -7.46 7.27
C ILE A 359 -6.73 -5.99 6.87
N PRO A 360 -7.50 -5.48 5.90
CA PRO A 360 -7.46 -4.08 5.48
C PRO A 360 -8.14 -3.16 6.51
N ALA A 361 -7.52 -3.02 7.66
CA ALA A 361 -7.93 -2.20 8.80
C ALA A 361 -6.75 -1.41 9.35
N LEU A 362 -6.98 -0.50 10.31
CA LEU A 362 -5.89 0.17 11.00
C LEU A 362 -5.18 -0.80 11.97
N ASP A 363 -3.92 -0.49 12.20
CA ASP A 363 -3.09 -1.19 13.19
C ASP A 363 -3.78 -1.27 14.55
N ARG A 364 -3.49 -2.36 15.31
CA ARG A 364 -4.14 -2.70 16.57
C ARG A 364 -5.65 -2.96 16.45
N SER A 365 -6.12 -3.43 15.30
CA SER A 365 -7.42 -4.08 15.21
C SER A 365 -7.31 -5.45 15.86
N GLU A 366 -8.32 -5.81 16.67
CA GLU A 366 -8.35 -7.05 17.44
C GLU A 366 -9.41 -7.99 16.87
N LEU A 367 -9.05 -9.25 16.73
CA LEU A 367 -9.95 -10.33 16.33
C LEU A 367 -9.92 -11.42 17.38
N SER A 368 -11.02 -12.15 17.53
CA SER A 368 -11.04 -13.35 18.33
C SER A 368 -11.04 -14.59 17.47
N ILE A 369 -10.70 -15.71 18.09
CA ILE A 369 -10.76 -17.04 17.47
C ILE A 369 -12.16 -17.59 17.69
N PHE A 370 -12.80 -17.96 16.60
CA PHE A 370 -14.07 -18.67 16.62
C PHE A 370 -13.90 -20.07 16.04
N THR A 371 -14.49 -21.06 16.70
CA THR A 371 -14.49 -22.45 16.22
C THR A 371 -15.33 -22.58 14.97
N GLU A 372 -16.49 -21.89 14.96
CA GLU A 372 -17.39 -21.83 13.83
C GLU A 372 -17.88 -20.40 13.59
N VAL A 373 -17.98 -20.05 12.32
CA VAL A 373 -18.67 -18.84 11.86
C VAL A 373 -19.91 -19.29 11.12
N PHE A 374 -21.05 -18.77 11.50
CA PHE A 374 -22.32 -19.02 10.84
C PHE A 374 -22.79 -17.74 10.15
N ALA A 375 -23.31 -17.89 8.95
CA ALA A 375 -23.85 -16.76 8.19
C ALA A 375 -25.11 -17.17 7.45
N ASP A 376 -26.20 -16.44 7.72
CA ASP A 376 -27.42 -16.45 6.95
C ASP A 376 -27.51 -15.12 6.22
N ILE A 377 -26.87 -15.03 5.05
CA ILE A 377 -26.71 -13.82 4.23
C ILE A 377 -27.00 -14.18 2.78
N GLY A 378 -27.88 -13.45 2.13
CA GLY A 378 -28.09 -13.51 0.70
C GLY A 378 -29.57 -13.52 0.32
N ASP A 379 -29.89 -12.81 -0.78
CA ASP A 379 -31.15 -12.93 -1.50
C ASP A 379 -31.10 -14.21 -2.35
N GLU A 380 -31.82 -15.23 -1.96
CA GLU A 380 -32.06 -16.39 -2.83
C GLU A 380 -33.05 -16.02 -3.95
N GLN A 381 -32.65 -15.08 -4.84
CA GLN A 381 -33.40 -14.77 -6.07
C GLN A 381 -33.16 -15.78 -7.20
N SER A 382 -32.64 -16.97 -6.87
CA SER A 382 -32.53 -18.02 -7.87
C SER A 382 -33.90 -18.64 -8.11
N ILE A 383 -34.42 -18.46 -9.31
CA ILE A 383 -35.69 -19.02 -9.83
C ILE A 383 -35.76 -20.56 -9.70
N GLU A 384 -34.63 -21.22 -9.44
CA GLU A 384 -34.53 -22.68 -9.38
C GLU A 384 -34.89 -23.31 -8.03
N GLN A 385 -35.03 -22.54 -6.94
CA GLN A 385 -35.45 -23.05 -5.64
C GLN A 385 -36.87 -22.56 -5.30
N SER A 386 -37.81 -23.45 -5.42
CA SER A 386 -39.25 -23.24 -5.22
C SER A 386 -39.72 -23.11 -3.76
N LEU A 387 -38.78 -23.01 -2.80
CA LEU A 387 -39.07 -22.71 -1.40
C LEU A 387 -39.24 -21.19 -1.22
N SER A 388 -40.27 -20.77 -0.49
CA SER A 388 -40.42 -19.38 -0.03
C SER A 388 -39.11 -18.90 0.62
N THR A 389 -38.66 -17.67 0.31
CA THR A 389 -37.46 -17.05 0.90
C THR A 389 -37.45 -17.17 2.43
N PHE A 390 -38.58 -17.02 3.08
CA PHE A 390 -38.73 -17.23 4.53
C PHE A 390 -38.37 -18.64 4.97
N SER A 391 -38.85 -19.68 4.23
CA SER A 391 -38.59 -21.07 4.61
C SER A 391 -37.13 -21.46 4.50
N SER A 392 -36.40 -20.94 3.53
CA SER A 392 -34.99 -21.21 3.35
C SER A 392 -34.14 -20.53 4.44
N HIS A 393 -34.43 -19.25 4.76
CA HIS A 393 -33.79 -18.56 5.90
C HIS A 393 -34.09 -19.30 7.21
N MET A 394 -35.33 -19.68 7.46
CA MET A 394 -35.70 -20.37 8.69
C MET A 394 -35.03 -21.76 8.82
N THR A 395 -34.88 -22.51 7.73
CA THR A 395 -34.13 -23.77 7.72
C THR A 395 -32.66 -23.55 8.07
N SER A 396 -32.04 -22.49 7.51
CA SER A 396 -30.67 -22.10 7.83
C SER A 396 -30.52 -21.70 9.30
N ILE A 397 -31.44 -20.86 9.81
CA ILE A 397 -31.44 -20.41 11.21
C ILE A 397 -31.59 -21.60 12.17
N VAL A 398 -32.53 -22.53 11.91
CA VAL A 398 -32.68 -23.75 12.72
C VAL A 398 -31.40 -24.57 12.77
N SER A 399 -30.73 -24.75 11.63
CA SER A 399 -29.45 -25.46 11.58
C SER A 399 -28.35 -24.72 12.37
N ILE A 400 -28.32 -23.39 12.34
CA ILE A 400 -27.39 -22.56 13.11
C ILE A 400 -27.64 -22.72 14.60
N LEU A 401 -28.91 -22.54 15.05
CA LEU A 401 -29.29 -22.65 16.46
C LEU A 401 -28.99 -24.03 17.08
N GLN A 402 -28.99 -25.09 16.27
CA GLN A 402 -28.62 -26.43 16.72
C GLN A 402 -27.10 -26.64 16.92
N LYS A 403 -26.27 -25.86 16.27
CA LYS A 403 -24.81 -26.05 16.20
C LYS A 403 -24.01 -24.95 16.89
N ALA A 404 -24.58 -23.75 16.99
CA ALA A 404 -23.90 -22.60 17.56
C ALA A 404 -23.70 -22.77 19.07
N ASP A 405 -22.51 -22.43 19.51
CA ASP A 405 -22.05 -22.42 20.91
C ASP A 405 -21.39 -21.09 21.27
N ALA A 406 -20.88 -20.95 22.47
CA ALA A 406 -20.25 -19.71 22.95
C ALA A 406 -19.00 -19.30 22.14
N ASP A 407 -18.34 -20.29 21.49
CA ASP A 407 -17.15 -20.10 20.66
C ASP A 407 -17.51 -19.82 19.18
N SER A 408 -18.77 -19.52 18.89
CA SER A 408 -19.29 -19.27 17.55
C SER A 408 -19.56 -17.80 17.30
N LEU A 409 -19.40 -17.39 16.03
CA LEU A 409 -19.83 -16.07 15.52
C LEU A 409 -21.04 -16.26 14.59
N CYS A 410 -22.19 -15.64 14.92
CA CYS A 410 -23.40 -15.74 14.14
C CYS A 410 -23.71 -14.41 13.43
N LEU A 411 -23.97 -14.49 12.12
CA LEU A 411 -24.23 -13.35 11.25
C LEU A 411 -25.55 -13.56 10.50
N PHE A 412 -26.53 -12.67 10.74
CA PHE A 412 -27.86 -12.77 10.15
C PHE A 412 -28.17 -11.49 9.33
N ASP A 413 -28.51 -11.65 8.07
CA ASP A 413 -28.97 -10.54 7.23
C ASP A 413 -30.51 -10.60 7.12
N GLU A 414 -31.15 -9.44 7.31
CA GLU A 414 -32.60 -9.27 7.24
C GLU A 414 -33.41 -10.27 8.09
N LEU A 415 -32.96 -10.49 9.34
CA LEU A 415 -33.54 -11.47 10.24
C LEU A 415 -35.07 -11.25 10.42
N GLY A 416 -35.86 -12.30 10.14
CA GLY A 416 -37.31 -12.29 10.22
C GLY A 416 -38.01 -11.84 8.96
N ALA A 417 -37.31 -11.44 7.90
CA ALA A 417 -37.93 -11.01 6.65
C ALA A 417 -38.69 -12.15 5.91
N GLY A 418 -39.61 -11.80 5.05
CA GLY A 418 -40.31 -12.73 4.17
C GLY A 418 -41.61 -13.34 4.73
N THR A 419 -42.09 -12.89 5.90
CA THR A 419 -43.38 -13.26 6.51
C THR A 419 -44.16 -12.01 6.97
N ASP A 420 -45.27 -12.18 7.71
CA ASP A 420 -45.96 -11.09 8.35
C ASP A 420 -44.98 -10.31 9.25
N PRO A 421 -44.96 -8.96 9.17
CA PRO A 421 -43.96 -8.17 9.89
C PRO A 421 -44.01 -8.37 11.42
N THR A 422 -45.19 -8.56 12.01
CA THR A 422 -45.36 -8.75 13.44
C THR A 422 -44.84 -10.12 13.88
N GLU A 423 -45.16 -11.17 13.12
CA GLU A 423 -44.65 -12.52 13.36
C GLU A 423 -43.14 -12.60 13.14
N GLY A 424 -42.64 -11.98 12.05
CA GLY A 424 -41.24 -11.93 11.72
C GLY A 424 -40.39 -11.22 12.79
N ALA A 425 -40.86 -10.09 13.29
CA ALA A 425 -40.21 -9.38 14.38
C ALA A 425 -40.19 -10.20 15.69
N ALA A 426 -41.34 -10.83 16.06
CA ALA A 426 -41.40 -11.67 17.24
C ALA A 426 -40.46 -12.88 17.17
N LEU A 427 -40.37 -13.56 16.01
CA LEU A 427 -39.46 -14.65 15.79
C LEU A 427 -38.00 -14.20 15.85
N ALA A 428 -37.68 -13.05 15.23
CA ALA A 428 -36.32 -12.50 15.25
C ALA A 428 -35.86 -12.18 16.68
N ILE A 429 -36.70 -11.53 17.50
CA ILE A 429 -36.41 -11.26 18.91
C ILE A 429 -36.19 -12.56 19.67
N ALA A 430 -37.04 -13.57 19.48
CA ALA A 430 -36.89 -14.88 20.16
C ALA A 430 -35.58 -15.58 19.78
N VAL A 431 -35.17 -15.55 18.51
CA VAL A 431 -33.90 -16.11 18.02
C VAL A 431 -32.70 -15.35 18.64
N LEU A 432 -32.73 -13.99 18.60
CA LEU A 432 -31.67 -13.19 19.18
C LEU A 432 -31.53 -13.38 20.69
N ASN A 433 -32.66 -13.45 21.41
CA ASN A 433 -32.65 -13.70 22.85
C ASN A 433 -32.05 -15.07 23.19
N TYR A 434 -32.40 -16.12 22.43
CA TYR A 434 -31.86 -17.46 22.59
C TYR A 434 -30.33 -17.48 22.43
N LEU A 435 -29.77 -16.73 21.46
CA LEU A 435 -28.33 -16.62 21.22
C LEU A 435 -27.65 -15.79 22.32
N HIS A 436 -28.27 -14.68 22.70
CA HIS A 436 -27.82 -13.80 23.77
C HIS A 436 -27.71 -14.52 25.12
N GLU A 437 -28.75 -15.25 25.55
CA GLU A 437 -28.74 -16.02 26.79
C GLU A 437 -27.61 -17.07 26.84
N ARG A 438 -27.07 -17.49 25.71
CA ARG A 438 -25.95 -18.41 25.59
C ARG A 438 -24.59 -17.71 25.41
N GLY A 439 -24.56 -16.37 25.40
CA GLY A 439 -23.36 -15.58 25.21
C GLY A 439 -22.72 -15.73 23.83
N ILE A 440 -23.51 -16.11 22.80
CA ILE A 440 -23.02 -16.32 21.43
C ILE A 440 -22.87 -14.96 20.73
N ARG A 441 -21.67 -14.67 20.23
CA ARG A 441 -21.41 -13.41 19.52
C ARG A 441 -22.22 -13.32 18.25
N THR A 442 -23.14 -12.33 18.20
CA THR A 442 -24.11 -12.24 17.13
C THR A 442 -24.18 -10.85 16.53
N VAL A 443 -24.24 -10.77 15.20
CA VAL A 443 -24.56 -9.53 14.48
C VAL A 443 -25.74 -9.81 13.57
N ALA A 444 -26.79 -9.02 13.70
CA ALA A 444 -27.99 -9.15 12.89
C ALA A 444 -28.35 -7.84 12.21
N THR A 445 -28.85 -7.91 10.99
CA THR A 445 -29.44 -6.74 10.32
C THR A 445 -30.94 -6.89 10.26
N THR A 446 -31.66 -5.78 10.31
CA THR A 446 -33.12 -5.80 10.26
C THR A 446 -33.72 -4.46 9.80
N HIS A 447 -34.98 -4.49 9.42
CA HIS A 447 -35.83 -3.31 9.15
C HIS A 447 -36.90 -3.08 10.23
N TYR A 448 -37.07 -4.03 11.16
CA TYR A 448 -38.13 -3.97 12.13
C TYR A 448 -37.83 -2.98 13.25
N SER A 449 -38.82 -2.12 13.57
CA SER A 449 -38.69 -1.14 14.65
C SER A 449 -38.69 -1.81 16.04
N GLU A 450 -39.37 -2.97 16.16
CA GLU A 450 -39.42 -3.78 17.40
C GLU A 450 -38.05 -4.26 17.82
N LEU A 451 -37.18 -4.59 16.89
CA LEU A 451 -35.80 -5.01 17.18
C LEU A 451 -34.93 -3.84 17.67
N LYS A 452 -35.23 -2.63 17.24
CA LYS A 452 -34.57 -1.42 17.80
C LYS A 452 -34.94 -1.23 19.28
N VAL A 453 -36.22 -1.43 19.62
CA VAL A 453 -36.69 -1.37 20.99
C VAL A 453 -36.07 -2.47 21.83
N TYR A 454 -36.06 -3.70 21.32
CA TYR A 454 -35.39 -4.83 21.95
C TYR A 454 -33.96 -4.51 22.33
N ALA A 455 -33.17 -3.96 21.39
CA ALA A 455 -31.78 -3.63 21.64
C ALA A 455 -31.60 -2.41 22.58
N LEU A 456 -32.57 -1.55 22.74
CA LEU A 456 -32.56 -0.46 23.73
C LEU A 456 -32.95 -0.91 25.13
N SER A 457 -33.75 -2.00 25.25
CA SER A 457 -34.30 -2.49 26.51
C SER A 457 -33.60 -3.69 27.10
N THR A 458 -32.65 -4.29 26.36
CA THR A 458 -31.96 -5.51 26.79
C THR A 458 -30.49 -5.19 27.06
N ASP A 459 -30.00 -5.54 28.23
CA ASP A 459 -28.60 -5.36 28.61
C ASP A 459 -27.68 -6.18 27.68
N PHE A 460 -26.50 -5.67 27.37
CA PHE A 460 -25.49 -6.27 26.47
C PHE A 460 -25.97 -6.51 25.02
N VAL A 461 -27.09 -5.89 24.62
CA VAL A 461 -27.51 -5.80 23.23
C VAL A 461 -27.41 -4.35 22.76
N GLU A 462 -26.77 -4.10 21.64
CA GLU A 462 -26.54 -2.74 21.17
C GLU A 462 -27.14 -2.51 19.78
N ASN A 463 -27.64 -1.29 19.56
CA ASN A 463 -28.09 -0.84 18.26
C ASN A 463 -26.92 -0.28 17.44
N ALA A 464 -27.00 -0.46 16.12
CA ALA A 464 -26.18 0.29 15.18
C ALA A 464 -27.00 0.73 13.98
N CYS A 465 -26.59 1.81 13.33
CA CYS A 465 -27.18 2.22 12.06
C CYS A 465 -26.15 2.51 11.01
N CYS A 466 -26.52 2.28 9.75
CA CYS A 466 -25.79 2.80 8.61
C CYS A 466 -26.26 4.24 8.33
N GLU A 467 -25.34 5.20 8.49
CA GLU A 467 -25.62 6.61 8.30
C GLU A 467 -26.11 6.90 6.87
N PHE A 468 -27.19 7.66 6.75
CA PHE A 468 -27.76 8.08 5.47
C PHE A 468 -27.87 9.60 5.42
N ASN A 469 -27.32 10.20 4.37
CA ASN A 469 -27.41 11.64 4.18
C ASN A 469 -28.72 11.99 3.45
N VAL A 470 -29.65 12.58 4.18
CA VAL A 470 -30.98 12.99 3.66
C VAL A 470 -30.86 14.15 2.66
N ASP A 471 -29.81 15.00 2.77
CA ASP A 471 -29.59 16.12 1.88
C ASP A 471 -29.14 15.71 0.49
N THR A 472 -28.28 14.71 0.42
CA THR A 472 -27.77 14.18 -0.85
C THR A 472 -28.52 12.95 -1.34
N LEU A 473 -29.47 12.39 -0.56
CA LEU A 473 -30.14 11.11 -0.81
C LEU A 473 -29.16 9.96 -1.07
N SER A 474 -28.02 9.98 -0.41
CA SER A 474 -27.01 8.98 -0.60
C SER A 474 -26.55 8.38 0.73
N PRO A 475 -26.27 7.07 0.78
CA PRO A 475 -25.68 6.47 1.94
C PRO A 475 -24.26 7.02 2.14
N THR A 476 -23.89 7.31 3.38
CA THR A 476 -22.50 7.62 3.72
C THR A 476 -21.67 6.35 3.96
N TYR A 477 -22.33 5.20 4.07
CA TYR A 477 -21.74 3.88 4.38
C TYR A 477 -21.01 3.82 5.72
N ARG A 478 -21.22 4.79 6.59
CA ARG A 478 -20.64 4.78 7.94
C ARG A 478 -21.54 3.97 8.86
N LEU A 479 -20.93 3.14 9.70
CA LEU A 479 -21.61 2.43 10.77
C LEU A 479 -21.48 3.23 12.07
N LEU A 480 -22.60 3.55 12.69
CA LEU A 480 -22.71 4.25 13.97
C LEU A 480 -23.27 3.27 15.01
N ILE A 481 -22.42 2.84 15.94
CA ILE A 481 -22.80 1.93 17.03
C ILE A 481 -23.39 2.75 18.18
N GLY A 482 -24.43 2.21 18.82
CA GLY A 482 -25.16 2.85 19.89
C GLY A 482 -26.27 3.79 19.41
N VAL A 483 -26.56 3.80 18.09
CA VAL A 483 -27.61 4.63 17.50
C VAL A 483 -28.58 3.75 16.74
N PRO A 484 -29.86 3.72 17.07
CA PRO A 484 -30.86 3.05 16.25
C PRO A 484 -31.10 3.84 14.96
N GLY A 485 -31.23 3.13 13.83
CA GLY A 485 -31.43 3.77 12.53
C GLY A 485 -32.83 4.31 12.35
N LYS A 486 -32.93 5.48 11.70
CA LYS A 486 -34.20 6.14 11.35
C LYS A 486 -34.70 5.63 10.00
N SER A 487 -36.05 5.54 9.88
CA SER A 487 -36.67 5.32 8.59
C SER A 487 -36.75 6.65 7.81
N ASN A 488 -36.13 6.70 6.63
CA ASN A 488 -36.09 7.90 5.79
C ASN A 488 -36.97 7.78 4.54
N ALA A 489 -37.90 6.81 4.53
CA ALA A 489 -38.73 6.50 3.37
C ALA A 489 -39.49 7.72 2.84
N PHE A 490 -40.13 8.50 3.68
CA PHE A 490 -40.88 9.69 3.27
C PHE A 490 -39.99 10.81 2.74
N ALA A 491 -38.88 11.06 3.39
CA ALA A 491 -37.91 12.07 2.93
C ALA A 491 -37.31 11.69 1.57
N ILE A 492 -36.98 10.41 1.38
CA ILE A 492 -36.51 9.87 0.12
C ILE A 492 -37.58 9.99 -0.96
N SER A 493 -38.82 9.56 -0.68
CA SER A 493 -39.95 9.62 -1.62
C SER A 493 -40.27 11.04 -2.07
N LYS A 494 -40.25 11.99 -1.14
CA LYS A 494 -40.45 13.42 -1.43
C LYS A 494 -39.41 13.96 -2.41
N LYS A 495 -38.14 13.65 -2.17
CA LYS A 495 -37.05 14.10 -3.03
C LYS A 495 -37.03 13.38 -4.40
N LEU A 496 -37.55 12.15 -4.47
CA LEU A 496 -37.73 11.43 -5.74
C LEU A 496 -38.94 11.95 -6.54
N GLY A 497 -39.70 12.90 -6.00
CA GLY A 497 -40.79 13.58 -6.70
C GLY A 497 -42.15 13.03 -6.39
N LEU A 498 -42.34 12.23 -5.32
CA LEU A 498 -43.66 11.82 -4.87
C LEU A 498 -44.41 13.06 -4.35
N PRO A 499 -45.62 13.33 -4.85
CA PRO A 499 -46.40 14.52 -4.46
C PRO A 499 -46.64 14.57 -2.95
N ASP A 500 -46.56 15.78 -2.35
CA ASP A 500 -46.70 15.98 -0.89
C ASP A 500 -48.03 15.46 -0.34
N HIS A 501 -49.13 15.58 -1.09
CA HIS A 501 -50.44 15.08 -0.65
C HIS A 501 -50.50 13.54 -0.47
N ILE A 502 -49.71 12.80 -1.26
CA ILE A 502 -49.59 11.33 -1.11
C ILE A 502 -48.78 11.01 0.14
N ILE A 503 -47.72 11.76 0.40
CA ILE A 503 -46.87 11.60 1.58
C ILE A 503 -47.67 11.95 2.84
N GLU A 504 -48.45 13.03 2.82
CA GLU A 504 -49.36 13.43 3.93
C GLU A 504 -50.42 12.35 4.21
N ALA A 505 -51.03 11.82 3.15
CA ALA A 505 -51.98 10.72 3.27
C ALA A 505 -51.37 9.45 3.86
N ALA A 506 -50.16 9.11 3.42
CA ALA A 506 -49.38 7.97 3.97
C ALA A 506 -49.00 8.21 5.43
N THR A 507 -48.56 9.42 5.77
CA THR A 507 -48.18 9.80 7.13
C THR A 507 -49.39 9.78 8.09
N ALA A 508 -50.60 10.05 7.59
CA ALA A 508 -51.84 9.97 8.37
C ALA A 508 -52.27 8.53 8.72
N GLN A 509 -51.74 7.53 7.97
CA GLN A 509 -52.02 6.11 8.25
C GLN A 509 -51.09 5.53 9.33
N ILE A 510 -50.00 6.21 9.66
CA ILE A 510 -49.10 5.78 10.74
C ILE A 510 -49.73 6.13 12.08
N GLY A 511 -49.82 5.16 13.00
CA GLY A 511 -50.34 5.32 14.32
C GLY A 511 -49.65 6.41 15.16
N THR A 512 -50.35 7.07 16.06
CA THR A 512 -49.82 8.15 16.90
C THR A 512 -48.73 7.67 17.86
N GLN A 513 -48.76 6.40 18.29
CA GLN A 513 -47.73 5.81 19.15
C GLN A 513 -46.40 5.58 18.37
N ASP A 514 -46.50 5.12 17.13
CA ASP A 514 -45.34 4.90 16.27
C ASP A 514 -44.67 6.22 15.90
N LYS A 515 -45.46 7.30 15.71
CA LYS A 515 -44.90 8.65 15.47
C LYS A 515 -44.09 9.18 16.64
N SER A 516 -44.65 9.08 17.87
CA SER A 516 -43.91 9.59 19.05
C SER A 516 -42.65 8.81 19.35
N PHE A 517 -42.62 7.54 19.00
CA PHE A 517 -41.42 6.70 19.13
C PHE A 517 -40.38 7.02 18.05
N GLU A 518 -40.77 7.21 16.80
CA GLU A 518 -39.87 7.63 15.73
C GLU A 518 -39.29 9.03 15.95
N ASP A 519 -40.08 9.95 16.54
CA ASP A 519 -39.61 11.30 16.91
C ASP A 519 -38.56 11.22 18.04
N LEU A 520 -38.78 10.41 19.08
CA LEU A 520 -37.78 10.15 20.12
C LEU A 520 -36.53 9.51 19.61
N LEU A 521 -36.62 8.54 18.68
CA LEU A 521 -35.50 7.95 18.02
C LEU A 521 -34.71 8.97 17.19
N SER A 522 -35.45 9.91 16.56
CA SER A 522 -34.84 11.01 15.78
C SER A 522 -34.00 11.93 16.65
N ASP A 523 -34.48 12.33 17.81
CA ASP A 523 -33.77 13.20 18.75
C ASP A 523 -32.56 12.50 19.34
N LEU A 524 -32.65 11.20 19.60
CA LEU A 524 -31.54 10.37 20.08
C LEU A 524 -30.45 10.22 19.01
N GLU A 525 -30.81 9.96 17.75
CA GLU A 525 -29.91 9.86 16.63
C GLU A 525 -29.17 11.18 16.42
N GLU A 526 -29.86 12.31 16.40
CA GLU A 526 -29.25 13.64 16.21
C GLU A 526 -28.29 13.99 17.35
N SER A 527 -28.67 13.70 18.59
CA SER A 527 -27.80 13.88 19.77
C SER A 527 -26.54 12.99 19.71
N ARG A 528 -26.69 11.71 19.33
CA ARG A 528 -25.56 10.78 19.22
C ARG A 528 -24.66 11.09 18.03
N ILE A 529 -25.20 11.49 16.88
CA ILE A 529 -24.41 11.95 15.73
C ILE A 529 -23.54 13.15 16.15
N THR A 530 -24.10 14.05 16.93
CA THR A 530 -23.37 15.21 17.46
C THR A 530 -22.25 14.78 18.43
N ILE A 531 -22.56 13.89 19.37
CA ILE A 531 -21.58 13.32 20.31
C ILE A 531 -20.46 12.58 19.59
N GLU A 532 -20.79 11.79 18.58
CA GLU A 532 -19.80 11.04 17.82
C GLU A 532 -18.89 11.96 16.96
N LYS A 533 -19.46 13.03 16.43
CA LYS A 533 -18.69 14.08 15.74
C LYS A 533 -17.71 14.76 16.70
N GLU A 534 -18.19 15.15 17.88
CA GLU A 534 -17.35 15.76 18.91
C GLU A 534 -16.27 14.80 19.40
N ARG A 535 -16.58 13.51 19.61
CA ARG A 535 -15.58 12.48 19.95
C ARG A 535 -14.49 12.35 18.93
N ARG A 536 -14.82 12.41 17.63
CA ARG A 536 -13.81 12.35 16.55
C ARG A 536 -12.94 13.61 16.53
N GLU A 537 -13.51 14.76 16.74
CA GLU A 537 -12.76 16.00 16.86
C GLU A 537 -11.79 15.95 18.06
N ILE A 538 -12.27 15.47 19.20
CA ILE A 538 -11.44 15.26 20.40
C ILE A 538 -10.32 14.25 20.13
N ALA A 539 -10.59 13.15 19.45
CA ALA A 539 -9.58 12.16 19.10
C ALA A 539 -8.50 12.75 18.16
N SER A 540 -8.92 13.52 17.16
CA SER A 540 -8.03 14.23 16.25
C SER A 540 -7.15 15.25 16.99
N TYR A 541 -7.73 16.05 17.88
CA TYR A 541 -6.97 16.99 18.70
C TYR A 541 -6.00 16.29 19.67
N LYS A 542 -6.36 15.12 20.18
CA LYS A 542 -5.52 14.32 21.06
C LYS A 542 -4.26 13.79 20.33
N GLU A 543 -4.42 13.38 19.08
CA GLU A 543 -3.29 12.98 18.23
C GLU A 543 -2.40 14.18 17.86
N GLU A 544 -3.02 15.32 17.54
CA GLU A 544 -2.27 16.54 17.24
C GLU A 544 -1.47 17.04 18.46
N ILE A 545 -2.09 17.01 19.65
CA ILE A 545 -1.42 17.35 20.91
C ILE A 545 -0.25 16.39 21.18
N LYS A 546 -0.40 15.10 20.91
CA LYS A 546 0.67 14.12 21.09
C LYS A 546 1.83 14.41 20.14
N ALA A 547 1.56 14.64 18.86
CA ALA A 547 2.56 14.98 17.87
C ALA A 547 3.30 16.31 18.18
N LEU A 548 2.56 17.30 18.70
CA LEU A 548 3.12 18.56 19.16
C LEU A 548 4.02 18.39 20.39
N ARG A 549 3.63 17.55 21.35
CA ARG A 549 4.46 17.22 22.52
C ARG A 549 5.77 16.54 22.12
N GLU A 550 5.72 15.57 21.22
CA GLU A 550 6.93 14.90 20.72
C GLU A 550 7.86 15.87 19.99
N LYS A 551 7.31 16.77 19.15
CA LYS A 551 8.11 17.84 18.51
C LYS A 551 8.72 18.82 19.51
N LEU A 552 8.00 19.17 20.56
CA LEU A 552 8.49 20.02 21.64
C LEU A 552 9.62 19.35 22.42
N GLN A 553 9.47 18.08 22.72
CA GLN A 553 10.49 17.30 23.40
C GLN A 553 11.78 17.22 22.59
N GLN A 554 11.68 16.88 21.30
CA GLN A 554 12.83 16.87 20.39
C GLN A 554 13.52 18.25 20.27
N LYS A 555 12.72 19.35 20.27
CA LYS A 555 13.29 20.69 20.27
C LYS A 555 14.02 21.02 21.57
N ASN A 556 13.46 20.62 22.71
CA ASN A 556 14.09 20.83 24.01
C ASN A 556 15.41 20.06 24.12
N GLU A 557 15.44 18.80 23.72
CA GLU A 557 16.67 17.98 23.67
C GLU A 557 17.75 18.62 22.79
N LYS A 558 17.37 19.16 21.61
CA LYS A 558 18.31 19.90 20.75
C LYS A 558 18.83 21.20 21.40
N ILE A 559 17.98 21.91 22.14
CA ILE A 559 18.37 23.12 22.87
C ILE A 559 19.32 22.76 23.99
N ASP A 560 19.06 21.71 24.77
CA ASP A 560 19.91 21.25 25.85
C ASP A 560 21.27 20.79 25.31
N MET A 561 21.31 20.01 24.22
CA MET A 561 22.58 19.65 23.57
C MET A 561 23.37 20.87 23.06
N ALA A 562 22.67 21.86 22.50
CA ALA A 562 23.32 23.10 22.05
C ALA A 562 23.85 23.93 23.23
N LYS A 563 23.10 24.01 24.31
CA LYS A 563 23.50 24.68 25.56
C LYS A 563 24.75 24.02 26.17
N ASP A 564 24.76 22.68 26.24
CA ASP A 564 25.90 21.93 26.78
C ASP A 564 27.15 22.11 25.92
N ARG A 565 26.98 22.16 24.58
CA ARG A 565 28.09 22.45 23.67
C ARG A 565 28.64 23.84 23.87
N ILE A 566 27.78 24.87 23.92
CA ILE A 566 28.18 26.25 24.16
C ILE A 566 28.88 26.42 25.50
N LEU A 567 28.40 25.75 26.55
CA LEU A 567 29.04 25.76 27.87
C LEU A 567 30.43 25.08 27.86
N ARG A 568 30.59 23.98 27.13
CA ARG A 568 31.90 23.34 26.98
C ARG A 568 32.88 24.24 26.24
N GLU A 569 32.46 24.78 25.09
CA GLU A 569 33.27 25.72 24.30
C GLU A 569 33.67 26.96 25.11
N ALA A 570 32.75 27.52 25.91
CA ALA A 570 33.05 28.66 26.81
C ALA A 570 34.04 28.29 27.93
N ASN A 571 33.92 27.11 28.51
CA ASN A 571 34.82 26.63 29.54
C ASN A 571 36.21 26.30 28.98
N GLU A 572 36.32 25.77 27.77
CA GLU A 572 37.59 25.55 27.07
C GLU A 572 38.28 26.89 26.78
N GLN A 573 37.55 27.88 26.26
CA GLN A 573 38.09 29.22 25.99
C GLN A 573 38.55 29.93 27.32
N ALA A 574 37.75 29.78 28.37
CA ALA A 574 38.16 30.32 29.69
C ALA A 574 39.43 29.65 30.20
N ARG A 575 39.60 28.36 30.04
CA ARG A 575 40.79 27.60 30.42
C ARG A 575 42.00 28.00 29.61
N GLU A 576 41.87 28.20 28.28
CA GLU A 576 42.95 28.72 27.43
C GLU A 576 43.38 30.14 27.88
N ILE A 577 42.41 31.02 28.15
CA ILE A 577 42.72 32.40 28.65
C ILE A 577 43.49 32.38 29.95
N LEU A 578 43.09 31.51 30.91
CA LEU A 578 43.77 31.35 32.20
C LEU A 578 45.16 30.75 32.04
N GLN A 579 45.34 29.83 31.12
CA GLN A 579 46.66 29.23 30.83
C GLN A 579 47.62 30.24 30.21
N ASP A 580 47.17 31.01 29.24
CA ASP A 580 47.91 32.09 28.60
C ASP A 580 48.27 33.21 29.63
N ALA A 581 47.33 33.57 30.54
CA ALA A 581 47.59 34.54 31.60
C ALA A 581 48.66 34.03 32.59
N LYS A 582 48.64 32.73 32.91
CA LYS A 582 49.67 32.10 33.76
C LYS A 582 51.05 32.09 33.08
N GLU A 583 51.10 31.72 31.80
CA GLU A 583 52.36 31.71 31.04
C GLU A 583 52.97 33.11 30.95
N THR A 584 52.12 34.15 30.69
CA THR A 584 52.56 35.56 30.67
C THR A 584 53.05 36.02 32.05
N ALA A 585 52.40 35.61 33.14
CA ALA A 585 52.81 35.89 34.48
C ALA A 585 54.17 35.20 34.84
N ASP A 586 54.32 33.92 34.50
CA ASP A 586 55.54 33.15 34.70
C ASP A 586 56.73 33.70 33.92
N GLU A 587 56.47 34.17 32.66
CA GLU A 587 57.47 34.81 31.80
C GLU A 587 57.88 36.18 32.41
N THR A 588 56.95 36.95 32.89
CA THR A 588 57.18 38.22 33.58
C THR A 588 58.02 38.01 34.84
N ILE A 589 57.68 37.04 35.66
CA ILE A 589 58.43 36.66 36.87
C ILE A 589 59.88 36.22 36.54
N ARG A 590 60.08 35.47 35.49
CA ARG A 590 61.39 35.03 35.00
C ARG A 590 62.24 36.22 34.55
N ILE A 591 61.68 37.21 33.88
CA ILE A 591 62.35 38.44 33.46
C ILE A 591 62.78 39.22 34.69
N PHE A 592 61.89 39.33 35.71
CA PHE A 592 62.22 39.98 36.98
C PHE A 592 63.32 39.25 37.77
N GLN A 593 63.30 37.94 37.80
CA GLN A 593 64.33 37.13 38.50
C GLN A 593 65.71 37.20 37.81
N LYS A 594 65.77 37.32 36.46
CA LYS A 594 66.99 37.45 35.70
C LYS A 594 67.61 38.84 35.75
N ALA A 595 66.85 39.87 36.03
CA ALA A 595 67.27 41.27 35.90
C ALA A 595 67.97 41.84 37.18
N GLY A 596 67.94 41.13 38.33
CA GLY A 596 68.64 41.58 39.57
C GLY A 596 68.17 42.91 40.20
N PRO A 597 68.77 43.40 41.25
CA PRO A 597 68.27 44.52 41.99
C PRO A 597 68.44 45.95 41.38
N ASN A 598 68.98 46.07 40.13
CA ASN A 598 69.19 47.35 39.43
C ASN A 598 68.36 47.47 38.12
N VAL A 599 67.03 47.29 38.20
CA VAL A 599 66.15 47.45 37.01
C VAL A 599 65.75 48.92 36.85
N SER A 600 66.05 49.53 35.69
CA SER A 600 65.58 50.83 35.34
C SER A 600 64.08 50.93 35.28
N LEU A 601 63.44 51.98 35.84
CA LEU A 601 62.02 52.27 35.77
C LEU A 601 61.43 52.21 34.33
N LYS A 602 62.26 52.55 33.34
CA LYS A 602 61.89 52.49 31.91
C LYS A 602 61.64 51.06 31.41
N THR A 603 62.29 50.08 31.95
CA THR A 603 62.09 48.67 31.54
C THR A 603 60.81 48.11 32.12
N LEU A 604 60.46 48.48 33.33
CA LEU A 604 59.22 48.15 34.01
C LEU A 604 57.98 48.76 33.33
N GLU A 605 58.10 50.01 32.87
CA GLU A 605 57.04 50.69 32.10
C GLU A 605 56.79 50.02 30.75
N LYS A 606 57.85 49.59 30.07
CA LYS A 606 57.73 48.93 28.75
C LYS A 606 57.04 47.57 28.87
N GLU A 607 57.33 46.80 29.93
CA GLU A 607 56.66 45.48 30.14
C GLU A 607 55.21 45.69 30.62
N ARG A 608 54.95 46.74 31.38
CA ARG A 608 53.55 47.11 31.77
C ARG A 608 52.71 47.58 30.57
N GLU A 609 53.31 48.28 29.62
CA GLU A 609 52.65 48.69 28.37
C GLU A 609 52.37 47.45 27.46
N LYS A 610 53.29 46.47 27.37
CA LYS A 610 53.10 45.21 26.66
C LYS A 610 51.94 44.44 27.23
N LEU A 611 51.90 44.24 28.55
CA LEU A 611 50.81 43.57 29.27
C LEU A 611 49.44 44.28 29.04
N ARG A 612 49.44 45.62 29.11
CA ARG A 612 48.25 46.42 28.77
C ARG A 612 47.82 46.23 27.33
N GLY A 613 48.75 46.16 26.38
CA GLY A 613 48.51 45.95 25.01
C GLY A 613 47.93 44.56 24.70
N GLU A 614 48.39 43.53 25.36
CA GLU A 614 47.90 42.15 25.25
C GLU A 614 46.52 41.97 25.88
N ILE A 615 46.28 42.58 27.05
CA ILE A 615 44.93 42.61 27.67
C ILE A 615 43.95 43.37 26.78
N GLY A 616 44.38 44.47 26.16
CA GLY A 616 43.58 45.24 25.19
C GLY A 616 43.17 44.41 23.98
N LYS A 617 44.14 43.67 23.37
CA LYS A 617 43.88 42.80 22.23
C LYS A 617 42.95 41.62 22.53
N LYS A 618 42.99 41.10 23.78
CA LYS A 618 42.10 40.03 24.24
C LYS A 618 40.70 40.55 24.58
N ASN A 619 40.59 41.76 25.17
CA ASN A 619 39.30 42.43 25.38
C ASN A 619 38.57 42.74 24.05
N ASP A 620 39.31 43.10 23.00
CA ASP A 620 38.72 43.31 21.66
C ASP A 620 38.26 41.99 21.01
N LYS A 621 38.86 40.87 21.34
CA LYS A 621 38.39 39.52 20.91
C LYS A 621 37.18 39.03 21.71
N LEU A 622 37.02 39.43 22.96
CA LEU A 622 35.89 39.11 23.83
C LEU A 622 34.68 40.02 23.62
N ALA A 623 34.86 41.18 23.02
CA ALA A 623 33.76 42.06 22.67
C ALA A 623 32.89 41.35 21.64
N LEU A 624 31.76 40.84 22.07
CA LEU A 624 30.68 40.37 21.21
C LEU A 624 30.43 41.44 20.14
N LYS A 625 30.65 41.10 18.88
CA LYS A 625 30.18 41.91 17.74
C LYS A 625 28.65 41.94 17.80
N THR A 626 28.09 42.79 18.62
CA THR A 626 26.70 43.19 18.47
C THR A 626 26.56 43.82 17.07
N ALA A 627 25.81 43.13 16.22
CA ALA A 627 25.45 43.67 14.91
C ALA A 627 24.82 45.06 15.12
N PRO A 628 25.15 46.06 14.29
CA PRO A 628 24.59 47.39 14.49
C PRO A 628 23.08 47.34 14.33
N ILE A 629 22.37 47.70 15.40
CA ILE A 629 20.92 47.86 15.41
C ILE A 629 20.65 49.02 14.40
N ARG A 630 20.07 48.70 13.23
CA ARG A 630 19.58 49.73 12.30
C ARG A 630 18.57 50.57 13.09
N SER A 631 18.88 51.84 13.27
CA SER A 631 18.03 52.80 13.96
C SER A 631 16.73 52.98 13.17
N GLY A 632 15.63 52.49 13.69
CA GLY A 632 14.28 52.88 13.28
C GLY A 632 14.04 54.38 13.56
N LYS A 633 13.10 55.02 12.82
CA LYS A 633 12.68 56.42 13.05
C LYS A 633 12.34 56.61 14.53
N LYS A 634 12.97 57.58 15.19
CA LYS A 634 12.70 57.94 16.59
C LYS A 634 11.25 58.39 16.74
N VAL A 635 10.58 57.79 17.72
CA VAL A 635 9.19 58.10 18.07
C VAL A 635 9.14 59.42 18.87
N ARG A 636 8.20 60.34 18.53
CA ARG A 636 7.89 61.52 19.32
C ARG A 636 6.64 61.27 20.13
N ALA A 637 6.59 61.81 21.36
CA ALA A 637 5.47 61.61 22.27
C ALA A 637 4.12 62.07 21.72
N GLU A 638 4.16 63.10 20.86
CA GLU A 638 2.99 63.75 20.24
C GLU A 638 2.38 62.92 19.08
N ASP A 639 3.19 62.01 18.48
CA ASP A 639 2.77 61.22 17.29
C ASP A 639 2.22 59.82 17.65
N LEU A 640 2.32 59.38 18.93
CA LEU A 640 1.92 58.06 19.40
C LEU A 640 0.42 57.97 19.59
N LYS A 641 -0.21 56.97 19.01
CA LYS A 641 -1.61 56.61 19.17
C LYS A 641 -1.76 55.26 19.89
N LEU A 642 -2.84 55.07 20.62
CA LEU A 642 -3.23 53.79 21.20
C LEU A 642 -3.38 52.76 20.05
N GLY A 643 -2.66 51.60 20.17
CA GLY A 643 -2.66 50.57 19.16
C GLY A 643 -1.46 50.62 18.20
N ASP A 644 -0.61 51.65 18.25
CA ASP A 644 0.60 51.71 17.39
C ASP A 644 1.58 50.60 17.75
N THR A 645 2.15 49.97 16.74
CA THR A 645 3.18 48.92 16.88
C THR A 645 4.56 49.57 17.08
N VAL A 646 5.15 49.33 18.23
CA VAL A 646 6.46 49.91 18.61
C VAL A 646 7.41 48.83 19.08
N LYS A 647 8.71 49.05 18.87
CA LYS A 647 9.77 48.19 19.37
C LYS A 647 10.45 48.84 20.53
N ILE A 648 10.53 48.19 21.67
CA ILE A 648 11.28 48.59 22.84
C ILE A 648 12.76 48.28 22.59
N LEU A 649 13.60 49.31 22.46
CA LEU A 649 15.00 49.19 22.04
C LEU A 649 15.85 48.45 23.09
N SER A 650 15.63 48.73 24.39
CA SER A 650 16.35 48.11 25.48
C SER A 650 16.06 46.62 25.66
N MET A 651 14.85 46.17 25.29
CA MET A 651 14.40 44.80 25.41
C MET A 651 14.34 44.01 24.11
N GLY A 652 14.48 44.71 22.97
CA GLY A 652 14.37 44.09 21.63
C GLY A 652 12.97 43.54 21.28
N LEU A 653 11.95 43.83 22.11
CA LEU A 653 10.59 43.31 21.97
C LEU A 653 9.72 44.26 21.13
N VAL A 654 8.83 43.69 20.33
CA VAL A 654 7.82 44.43 19.56
C VAL A 654 6.47 44.27 20.28
N GLY A 655 5.76 45.36 20.45
CA GLY A 655 4.45 45.36 21.11
C GLY A 655 3.57 46.50 20.61
N THR A 656 2.33 46.53 21.10
CA THR A 656 1.36 47.60 20.80
C THR A 656 1.23 48.56 21.98
N VAL A 657 1.11 49.85 21.67
CA VAL A 657 0.94 50.89 22.67
C VAL A 657 -0.41 50.74 23.38
N SER A 658 -0.35 50.49 24.67
CA SER A 658 -1.54 50.26 25.54
C SER A 658 -2.00 51.49 26.30
N THR A 659 -1.12 52.47 26.54
CA THR A 659 -1.46 53.78 27.16
C THR A 659 -0.67 54.89 26.49
N LEU A 660 -1.23 56.09 26.46
CA LEU A 660 -0.50 57.30 26.01
C LEU A 660 0.59 57.66 27.03
N PRO A 661 1.69 58.35 26.63
CA PRO A 661 2.79 58.72 27.48
C PRO A 661 2.35 59.70 28.59
N ASP A 662 2.85 59.53 29.81
CA ASP A 662 2.67 60.47 30.94
C ASP A 662 3.58 61.72 30.83
N HIS A 663 3.45 62.67 31.73
CA HIS A 663 4.28 63.88 31.71
C HIS A 663 5.80 63.64 31.85
N LYS A 664 6.23 62.40 32.17
CA LYS A 664 7.61 61.93 32.26
C LYS A 664 8.03 61.10 31.03
N GLY A 665 7.12 60.90 30.08
CA GLY A 665 7.32 60.15 28.84
C GLY A 665 7.26 58.63 29.02
N ASN A 666 6.67 58.10 30.09
CA ASN A 666 6.51 56.68 30.28
C ASN A 666 5.12 56.25 29.80
N LEU A 667 5.07 55.08 29.18
CA LEU A 667 3.85 54.42 28.68
C LEU A 667 3.94 52.91 28.86
N PHE A 668 2.78 52.28 28.74
CA PHE A 668 2.72 50.81 28.73
C PHE A 668 2.58 50.27 27.32
N VAL A 669 3.44 49.30 26.99
CA VAL A 669 3.43 48.58 25.72
C VAL A 669 3.06 47.11 25.98
N GLN A 670 2.07 46.58 25.27
CA GLN A 670 1.65 45.19 25.33
C GLN A 670 2.48 44.37 24.35
N CYS A 671 3.35 43.53 24.89
CA CYS A 671 4.20 42.59 24.12
C CYS A 671 3.67 41.17 24.31
N GLY A 672 2.76 40.73 23.44
CA GLY A 672 2.04 39.45 23.60
C GLY A 672 1.20 39.40 24.87
N ILE A 673 1.51 38.48 25.78
CA ILE A 673 0.76 38.31 27.06
C ILE A 673 1.29 39.26 28.14
N MET A 674 2.47 39.85 27.98
CA MET A 674 3.10 40.70 28.99
C MET A 674 2.90 42.20 28.69
N ARG A 675 2.63 42.96 29.72
CA ARG A 675 2.53 44.42 29.67
C ARG A 675 3.78 45.02 30.32
N SER A 676 4.58 45.71 29.50
CA SER A 676 5.84 46.33 29.96
C SER A 676 5.75 47.84 29.96
N GLN A 677 6.32 48.49 31.01
CA GLN A 677 6.48 49.94 31.02
C GLN A 677 7.73 50.33 30.27
N ALA A 678 7.62 51.25 29.29
CA ALA A 678 8.72 51.78 28.50
C ALA A 678 8.67 53.30 28.41
N ASN A 679 9.83 53.89 28.18
CA ASN A 679 9.91 55.34 27.96
C ASN A 679 9.92 55.65 26.49
N VAL A 680 9.29 56.74 26.03
CA VAL A 680 9.23 57.14 24.62
C VAL A 680 10.62 57.21 23.97
N LYS A 681 11.67 57.56 24.71
CA LYS A 681 13.05 57.59 24.24
C LYS A 681 13.62 56.22 23.92
N ASP A 682 13.04 55.21 24.45
CA ASP A 682 13.44 53.80 24.26
C ASP A 682 12.56 53.07 23.22
N LEU A 683 11.76 53.81 22.44
CA LEU A 683 10.86 53.25 21.44
C LEU A 683 11.29 53.61 20.03
N ALA A 684 11.12 52.70 19.10
CA ALA A 684 11.18 52.91 17.66
C ALA A 684 9.94 52.35 16.99
N TYR A 685 9.46 52.95 15.89
CA TYR A 685 8.39 52.34 15.08
C TYR A 685 8.88 51.03 14.51
N GLY A 686 8.16 49.94 14.78
CA GLY A 686 8.42 48.61 14.23
C GLY A 686 7.78 48.46 12.87
N GLU A 687 8.52 47.97 11.86
CA GLU A 687 7.89 47.46 10.64
C GLU A 687 7.11 46.18 11.01
N ALA A 688 5.80 46.22 10.75
CA ALA A 688 4.92 45.09 10.96
C ALA A 688 5.33 43.90 10.05
N LYS A 689 6.02 42.89 10.62
CA LYS A 689 5.94 41.54 10.05
C LYS A 689 4.60 40.97 10.42
N ALA A 690 3.74 40.72 9.43
CA ALA A 690 2.49 40.04 9.59
C ALA A 690 2.76 38.64 10.14
N GLU A 691 2.48 38.41 11.42
CA GLU A 691 2.26 37.07 11.99
C GLU A 691 0.77 36.76 11.89
N PRO A 692 0.39 35.50 11.61
CA PRO A 692 -1.01 35.15 11.43
C PRO A 692 -1.78 35.28 12.75
N GLU A 693 -2.83 36.07 12.74
CA GLU A 693 -3.77 36.28 13.84
C GLU A 693 -4.42 34.96 14.25
N LYS A 694 -4.32 34.61 15.52
CA LYS A 694 -5.19 33.61 16.16
C LYS A 694 -6.55 34.24 16.46
N PRO A 695 -7.66 33.55 16.18
CA PRO A 695 -9.00 34.11 16.35
C PRO A 695 -9.35 34.28 17.83
N VAL A 696 -9.73 35.46 18.19
CA VAL A 696 -10.38 35.82 19.47
C VAL A 696 -11.82 35.37 19.38
N LEU A 697 -12.23 34.51 20.31
CA LEU A 697 -13.65 34.16 20.53
C LEU A 697 -14.45 35.38 21.00
N GLN A 698 -15.28 35.95 20.14
CA GLN A 698 -16.42 36.78 20.54
C GLN A 698 -17.71 36.04 20.28
N ARG A 699 -18.46 35.82 21.36
CA ARG A 699 -19.87 35.38 21.31
C ARG A 699 -20.73 36.50 20.74
N SER A 700 -21.45 36.26 19.65
CA SER A 700 -22.75 36.90 19.43
C SER A 700 -23.59 36.04 18.47
N HIS A 701 -24.88 36.05 18.79
CA HIS A 701 -25.95 35.30 18.17
C HIS A 701 -26.20 35.66 16.70
N THR A 702 -26.84 34.68 16.03
CA THR A 702 -27.65 34.73 14.82
C THR A 702 -26.97 34.72 13.44
N GLY A 703 -27.18 33.63 12.75
CA GLY A 703 -27.57 33.63 11.32
C GLY A 703 -26.45 33.61 10.31
N SER A 704 -26.27 32.49 9.79
CA SER A 704 -26.23 32.14 8.37
C SER A 704 -25.07 31.14 8.04
N VAL A 705 -25.54 30.05 7.56
CA VAL A 705 -24.78 29.02 6.86
C VAL A 705 -24.09 29.63 5.63
N LYS A 706 -22.77 29.86 5.67
CA LYS A 706 -21.89 30.00 4.47
C LYS A 706 -20.43 30.26 4.89
N MET A 707 -19.72 29.29 5.46
CA MET A 707 -18.29 29.44 5.67
C MET A 707 -17.56 28.10 5.85
N SER A 708 -17.69 27.20 4.89
CA SER A 708 -16.91 25.96 4.90
C SER A 708 -16.17 25.62 3.61
N LYS A 709 -16.25 26.50 2.57
CA LYS A 709 -15.54 26.25 1.29
C LYS A 709 -14.25 27.05 1.09
N SER A 710 -13.96 28.04 1.92
CA SER A 710 -12.85 28.97 1.68
C SER A 710 -11.44 28.47 2.10
N MET A 711 -11.34 27.32 2.74
CA MET A 711 -10.03 26.84 3.26
C MET A 711 -9.24 25.90 2.33
N HIS A 712 -9.74 25.51 1.15
CA HIS A 712 -9.12 24.46 0.33
C HIS A 712 -9.08 24.74 -1.18
N VAL A 713 -9.24 25.99 -1.64
CA VAL A 713 -9.09 26.29 -3.06
C VAL A 713 -7.60 26.47 -3.37
N SER A 714 -7.04 25.61 -4.23
CA SER A 714 -5.68 25.72 -4.72
C SER A 714 -5.51 27.02 -5.53
N ALA A 715 -4.38 27.71 -5.40
CA ALA A 715 -4.05 28.87 -6.22
C ALA A 715 -3.69 28.51 -7.68
N GLU A 716 -3.75 27.23 -8.05
CA GLU A 716 -3.42 26.74 -9.39
C GLU A 716 -4.41 25.67 -9.83
N ILE A 717 -4.83 25.76 -11.13
CA ILE A 717 -5.57 24.72 -11.83
C ILE A 717 -4.78 24.18 -13.02
N ASN A 718 -4.80 22.86 -13.21
CA ASN A 718 -4.10 22.18 -14.30
C ASN A 718 -5.12 21.63 -15.32
N LEU A 719 -5.08 22.16 -16.55
CA LEU A 719 -5.95 21.80 -17.67
C LEU A 719 -5.25 20.96 -18.75
N LEU A 720 -4.02 20.51 -18.50
CA LEU A 720 -3.24 19.70 -19.46
C LEU A 720 -3.97 18.39 -19.82
N GLY A 721 -3.99 18.09 -21.12
CA GLY A 721 -4.57 16.83 -21.61
C GLY A 721 -6.09 16.81 -21.70
N LYS A 722 -6.80 17.92 -21.39
CA LYS A 722 -8.26 18.03 -21.51
C LYS A 722 -8.68 18.58 -22.87
N THR A 723 -9.88 18.24 -23.31
CA THR A 723 -10.50 18.88 -24.46
C THR A 723 -10.90 20.32 -24.11
N VAL A 724 -11.13 21.16 -25.11
CA VAL A 724 -11.47 22.58 -24.90
C VAL A 724 -12.74 22.74 -24.06
N ASP A 725 -13.78 21.95 -24.35
CA ASP A 725 -15.06 22.04 -23.65
C ASP A 725 -14.96 21.57 -22.19
N GLU A 726 -14.25 20.48 -21.92
CA GLU A 726 -13.99 19.99 -20.56
C GLU A 726 -13.15 21.00 -19.76
N ALA A 727 -12.13 21.57 -20.37
CA ALA A 727 -11.25 22.55 -19.75
C ALA A 727 -12.00 23.83 -19.37
N LEU A 728 -12.89 24.32 -20.23
CA LEU A 728 -13.69 25.53 -19.94
C LEU A 728 -14.73 25.30 -18.84
N ALA A 729 -15.41 24.13 -18.82
CA ALA A 729 -16.36 23.81 -17.78
C ALA A 729 -15.71 23.69 -16.39
N GLU A 730 -14.52 23.12 -16.32
CA GLU A 730 -13.76 23.00 -15.06
C GLU A 730 -13.14 24.36 -14.64
N LEU A 731 -12.70 25.16 -15.60
CA LEU A 731 -12.18 26.50 -15.38
C LEU A 731 -13.24 27.41 -14.76
N ASP A 732 -14.48 27.38 -15.27
CA ASP A 732 -15.59 28.20 -14.74
C ASP A 732 -15.85 27.88 -13.26
N LYS A 733 -15.99 26.60 -12.95
CA LYS A 733 -16.20 26.16 -11.55
C LYS A 733 -15.04 26.57 -10.63
N TYR A 734 -13.80 26.40 -11.10
CA TYR A 734 -12.64 26.77 -10.33
C TYR A 734 -12.50 28.28 -10.12
N LEU A 735 -12.79 29.11 -11.14
CA LEU A 735 -12.70 30.56 -11.03
C LEU A 735 -13.80 31.12 -10.10
N ASP A 736 -15.00 30.54 -10.11
CA ASP A 736 -16.07 30.88 -9.16
C ASP A 736 -15.65 30.53 -7.71
N ASP A 737 -15.13 29.33 -7.49
CA ASP A 737 -14.64 28.89 -6.17
C ASP A 737 -13.46 29.78 -5.70
N ALA A 738 -12.54 30.13 -6.59
CA ALA A 738 -11.37 30.97 -6.28
C ALA A 738 -11.78 32.43 -5.98
N TYR A 739 -12.74 32.98 -6.71
CA TYR A 739 -13.30 34.32 -6.46
C TYR A 739 -14.06 34.36 -5.13
N LEU A 740 -14.89 33.36 -4.84
CA LEU A 740 -15.59 33.23 -3.55
C LEU A 740 -14.64 33.00 -2.37
N ALA A 741 -13.48 32.42 -2.61
CA ALA A 741 -12.40 32.25 -1.63
C ALA A 741 -11.54 33.54 -1.44
N HIS A 742 -11.86 34.63 -2.14
CA HIS A 742 -11.13 35.90 -2.13
C HIS A 742 -9.62 35.76 -2.48
N LEU A 743 -9.28 34.86 -3.40
CA LEU A 743 -7.91 34.78 -3.89
C LEU A 743 -7.60 35.99 -4.76
N PRO A 744 -6.46 36.70 -4.55
CA PRO A 744 -6.12 37.89 -5.35
C PRO A 744 -5.76 37.54 -6.79
N SER A 745 -5.16 36.36 -7.00
CA SER A 745 -4.80 35.85 -8.34
C SER A 745 -4.67 34.34 -8.34
N VAL A 746 -4.84 33.73 -9.51
CA VAL A 746 -4.72 32.27 -9.71
C VAL A 746 -3.94 31.96 -10.98
N ARG A 747 -3.34 30.76 -11.02
CA ARG A 747 -2.58 30.22 -12.14
C ARG A 747 -3.40 29.18 -12.90
N VAL A 748 -3.53 29.36 -14.20
CA VAL A 748 -4.22 28.42 -15.09
C VAL A 748 -3.18 27.78 -16.03
N VAL A 749 -2.88 26.52 -15.82
CA VAL A 749 -1.89 25.75 -16.59
C VAL A 749 -2.59 25.05 -17.75
N HIS A 750 -2.31 25.47 -18.98
CA HIS A 750 -2.92 24.92 -20.21
C HIS A 750 -1.90 24.34 -21.20
N GLY A 751 -0.59 24.48 -20.89
CA GLY A 751 0.49 23.96 -21.72
C GLY A 751 0.83 24.82 -22.94
N LYS A 752 1.98 24.51 -23.55
CA LYS A 752 2.49 25.25 -24.76
C LYS A 752 1.94 24.67 -26.06
N GLY A 753 1.43 23.45 -26.14
CA GLY A 753 0.94 22.72 -27.32
C GLY A 753 0.56 23.51 -28.57
N THR A 754 -0.50 23.15 -29.26
CA THR A 754 -1.00 23.88 -30.47
C THR A 754 -1.55 25.25 -30.19
N GLY A 755 -1.68 25.65 -28.92
CA GLY A 755 -2.24 26.93 -28.49
C GLY A 755 -3.78 26.98 -28.47
N ALA A 756 -4.48 25.92 -28.84
CA ALA A 756 -5.95 25.89 -28.87
C ALA A 756 -6.55 26.13 -27.47
N LEU A 757 -6.07 25.41 -26.44
CA LEU A 757 -6.49 25.60 -25.06
C LEU A 757 -6.18 26.99 -24.53
N ARG A 758 -4.99 27.52 -24.80
CA ARG A 758 -4.60 28.88 -24.43
C ARG A 758 -5.56 29.93 -25.02
N SER A 759 -5.84 29.81 -26.32
CA SER A 759 -6.74 30.75 -27.02
C SER A 759 -8.16 30.66 -26.49
N ALA A 760 -8.66 29.46 -26.21
CA ALA A 760 -9.97 29.23 -25.62
C ALA A 760 -10.08 29.81 -24.20
N VAL A 761 -9.11 29.53 -23.33
CA VAL A 761 -9.03 30.06 -21.96
C VAL A 761 -9.01 31.60 -21.97
N GLN A 762 -8.15 32.22 -22.78
CA GLN A 762 -8.08 33.68 -22.85
C GLN A 762 -9.36 34.31 -23.42
N SER A 763 -10.00 33.69 -24.43
CA SER A 763 -11.27 34.16 -24.99
C SER A 763 -12.41 34.03 -23.96
N HIS A 764 -12.37 33.00 -23.13
CA HIS A 764 -13.34 32.78 -22.08
C HIS A 764 -13.18 33.78 -20.94
N LEU A 765 -11.96 34.02 -20.46
CA LEU A 765 -11.66 34.97 -19.38
C LEU A 765 -12.10 36.42 -19.72
N LYS A 766 -12.12 36.81 -20.99
CA LYS A 766 -12.64 38.12 -21.42
C LYS A 766 -14.12 38.33 -21.12
N ARG A 767 -14.90 37.26 -20.99
CA ARG A 767 -16.36 37.29 -20.77
C ARG A 767 -16.75 37.26 -19.29
N ILE A 768 -15.81 36.93 -18.41
CA ILE A 768 -16.06 36.79 -16.97
C ILE A 768 -15.99 38.16 -16.29
N LYS A 769 -17.09 38.58 -15.65
CA LYS A 769 -17.25 39.93 -15.08
C LYS A 769 -16.36 40.25 -13.88
N TYR A 770 -15.99 39.23 -13.10
CA TYR A 770 -15.16 39.38 -11.89
C TYR A 770 -13.65 39.22 -12.14
N VAL A 771 -13.22 38.94 -13.35
CA VAL A 771 -11.81 38.97 -13.73
C VAL A 771 -11.40 40.44 -14.01
N LYS A 772 -10.35 40.87 -13.33
CA LYS A 772 -9.75 42.22 -13.50
C LYS A 772 -8.80 42.28 -14.70
N SER A 773 -7.89 41.29 -14.75
CA SER A 773 -6.90 41.17 -15.82
C SER A 773 -6.37 39.75 -15.92
N TYR A 774 -5.82 39.38 -17.05
CA TYR A 774 -5.07 38.17 -17.23
C TYR A 774 -3.85 38.40 -18.09
N ARG A 775 -2.74 37.70 -17.82
CA ARG A 775 -1.48 37.78 -18.58
C ARG A 775 -0.89 36.37 -18.74
N LEU A 776 0.00 36.20 -19.68
CA LEU A 776 0.82 35.00 -19.75
C LEU A 776 1.83 34.97 -18.59
N GLY A 777 2.24 33.78 -18.18
CA GLY A 777 3.30 33.62 -17.20
C GLY A 777 4.64 34.13 -17.72
N GLU A 778 5.47 34.67 -16.84
CA GLU A 778 6.84 35.14 -17.11
C GLU A 778 7.84 34.02 -16.83
N TYR A 779 9.13 34.30 -17.08
CA TYR A 779 10.20 33.35 -16.80
C TYR A 779 10.19 32.90 -15.31
N GLY A 780 10.02 31.59 -15.06
CA GLY A 780 9.82 31.03 -13.71
C GLY A 780 8.36 30.80 -13.32
N GLU A 781 7.38 31.36 -14.01
CA GLU A 781 5.93 31.14 -13.77
C GLU A 781 5.29 30.12 -14.73
N GLY A 782 6.07 29.54 -15.66
CA GLY A 782 5.61 28.57 -16.66
C GLY A 782 5.48 29.11 -18.08
N ASP A 783 5.94 30.33 -18.34
CA ASP A 783 5.98 31.01 -19.66
C ASP A 783 4.64 30.99 -20.43
N ALA A 784 4.68 30.75 -21.74
CA ALA A 784 3.51 30.68 -22.61
C ALA A 784 2.57 29.47 -22.36
N GLY A 785 2.90 28.59 -21.41
CA GLY A 785 2.07 27.45 -21.02
C GLY A 785 1.10 27.73 -19.86
N VAL A 786 1.17 28.94 -19.27
CA VAL A 786 0.37 29.34 -18.10
C VAL A 786 -0.25 30.73 -18.35
N THR A 787 -1.49 30.90 -17.87
CA THR A 787 -2.16 32.22 -17.81
C THR A 787 -2.41 32.56 -16.34
N ILE A 788 -1.93 33.72 -15.91
CA ILE A 788 -2.19 34.28 -14.57
C ILE A 788 -3.44 35.15 -14.68
N VAL A 789 -4.42 34.87 -13.82
CA VAL A 789 -5.71 35.57 -13.75
C VAL A 789 -5.78 36.34 -12.45
N THR A 790 -6.08 37.63 -12.51
CA THR A 790 -6.25 38.51 -11.35
C THR A 790 -7.73 38.89 -11.23
N PHE A 791 -8.30 38.79 -10.05
CA PHE A 791 -9.68 39.11 -9.79
C PHE A 791 -9.89 40.60 -9.41
N LYS A 792 -11.14 41.04 -9.53
CA LYS A 792 -11.56 42.36 -9.00
C LYS A 792 -11.80 42.19 -7.48
N GLU A 793 -11.37 43.17 -6.72
CA GLU A 793 -11.63 43.29 -5.29
C GLU A 793 -13.11 43.45 -4.98
#